data_fe1fb578e83ccb625787067a2db0f0e3
#
_entry.id   fe1fb578e83ccb625787067a2db0f0e3
#
_cell.length_a   1.000
_cell.length_b   1.000
_cell.length_c   1.000
_cell.angle_alpha   90.00
_cell.angle_beta   90.00
_cell.angle_gamma   90.00
#
_symmetry.space_group_name_H-M   'P 1'
#
loop_
_entity.id
_entity.type
_entity.pdbx_description
1 polymer ?
#
loop_
_entity_poly.entity_id
_entity_poly.type
_entity_poly.pdbx_seq_one_letter_code
_entity_poly.pdbx_strand_id
1 'polypeptide(L)'
;MISLYKNGAWLINGTELIEDGPEAAARICSLTGEKAPDKEEAMKNTIAYSILTEHNTSGSMDDLKIKFDKLTSHDITFVGIIQTARASGLEKFPIPYVLTNCHNSLCAVGGTINEDDHMFGLTCAKRYGGIYVPPHQAVIHQFAREMLAEGGKMILGSDSHTRYGALGTMAVGEGGPELVKQLLGRTYDIKRPEVVGVYLTGKPIPGVGPQDVALAIIGAVFANGYVKNKVMEFVGPGVENLSADFRIGVDVMTTETTCLSSIWETDSIIKDFYDIHGRSEGYKELQPGAVTYYDGLVYVDLSLIRPMIAMPFHPSNTYTIEELNENLMDILDDVEKKAQISLDGKIPYTLKDKVKDGKLYVEQGIIAGCAGGGFENICDAADILKGASIGSDAFTLSVYPASTPIYMELAKNGVLADLIQTGAVVKTAFCGPCFGAGDTPANNALSIRHSTRNFPNREGSKIQEGQISSVALMDARSIAATAANKGFLTPATEYAGEYRKPQYYFDSTIYANRVFDSKGVADESVEVQFGPNIKDWPQMPALTENLLLKVVSEIHDPVTTTDELIPSGETSSFRSNPLRLAEFALSRKDSAYVGKAKEVQEAEKAREKGKCPGEVLLEVGKALEQVKVVYPDVNNENTGIGSTIFAVKPGDGSAREQAASCQKVLGGWANIANEYATKRYRSNLMNWGMLPFLIPDGELPFTNGDYLFVPGIKRIIEANGREVKAYVVGDKLKEFTLNLGDMTADERQILLDGCLINYYRAGR
;
A
#
# COMPACT_ATOMS: atom_id res chain seq x y z
N MET A 1 -23.77 10.65 9.02
CA MET A 1 -22.37 10.74 8.60
C MET A 1 -22.13 9.79 7.41
N ILE A 2 -21.94 8.49 7.63
CA ILE A 2 -21.77 7.51 6.54
C ILE A 2 -22.79 6.40 6.68
N SER A 3 -23.37 5.96 5.55
CA SER A 3 -24.20 4.77 5.48
C SER A 3 -23.81 3.89 4.28
N LEU A 4 -23.92 2.57 4.48
CA LEU A 4 -23.62 1.58 3.46
C LEU A 4 -24.92 0.94 2.98
N TYR A 5 -25.14 0.91 1.67
CA TYR A 5 -26.28 0.21 1.11
C TYR A 5 -26.01 -1.29 1.10
N LYS A 6 -27.01 -2.08 1.49
CA LYS A 6 -26.87 -3.55 1.56
C LYS A 6 -26.85 -4.18 0.17
N ASN A 7 -27.59 -3.58 -0.75
CA ASN A 7 -27.68 -3.97 -2.15
C ASN A 7 -26.95 -2.92 -3.00
N GLY A 8 -26.85 -3.16 -4.29
CA GLY A 8 -26.35 -2.15 -5.24
C GLY A 8 -27.22 -0.90 -5.27
N ALA A 9 -26.81 0.08 -6.04
CA ALA A 9 -27.53 1.34 -6.19
C ALA A 9 -27.54 1.83 -7.63
N TRP A 10 -28.60 2.56 -7.97
CA TRP A 10 -28.75 3.25 -9.23
C TRP A 10 -28.55 4.75 -9.03
N LEU A 11 -27.76 5.34 -9.88
CA LEU A 11 -27.56 6.79 -9.96
C LEU A 11 -28.17 7.30 -11.24
N ILE A 12 -29.10 8.27 -11.13
CA ILE A 12 -29.83 8.85 -12.25
C ILE A 12 -29.38 10.30 -12.43
N ASN A 13 -28.90 10.63 -13.62
CA ASN A 13 -28.41 11.95 -14.01
C ASN A 13 -27.39 12.56 -13.00
N GLY A 14 -26.59 11.71 -12.37
CA GLY A 14 -25.54 12.14 -11.42
C GLY A 14 -26.03 12.61 -10.05
N THR A 15 -27.34 12.73 -9.84
CA THR A 15 -27.90 13.37 -8.62
C THR A 15 -28.94 12.54 -7.86
N GLU A 16 -29.76 11.78 -8.56
CA GLU A 16 -30.82 11.00 -7.95
C GLU A 16 -30.40 9.58 -7.65
N LEU A 17 -30.45 9.22 -6.37
CA LEU A 17 -29.98 7.93 -5.86
C LEU A 17 -31.17 7.01 -5.55
N ILE A 18 -31.12 5.76 -6.05
CA ILE A 18 -32.11 4.73 -5.81
C ILE A 18 -31.41 3.47 -5.32
N GLU A 19 -31.74 3.00 -4.11
CA GLU A 19 -31.27 1.68 -3.65
C GLU A 19 -31.88 0.57 -4.52
N ASP A 20 -31.08 -0.42 -4.88
CA ASP A 20 -31.52 -1.54 -5.68
C ASP A 20 -32.54 -2.41 -4.92
N GLY A 21 -33.66 -2.71 -5.59
CA GLY A 21 -34.74 -3.48 -4.98
C GLY A 21 -35.96 -3.58 -5.91
N PRO A 22 -37.04 -4.20 -5.44
CA PRO A 22 -38.22 -4.46 -6.27
C PRO A 22 -38.87 -3.21 -6.89
N GLU A 23 -38.74 -2.06 -6.25
CA GLU A 23 -39.35 -0.80 -6.71
C GLU A 23 -38.39 0.04 -7.58
N ALA A 24 -37.10 -0.34 -7.69
CA ALA A 24 -36.10 0.45 -8.37
C ALA A 24 -36.47 0.72 -9.84
N ALA A 25 -36.89 -0.30 -10.57
CA ALA A 25 -37.27 -0.17 -11.97
C ALA A 25 -38.45 0.81 -12.20
N ALA A 26 -39.43 0.82 -11.32
CA ALA A 26 -40.56 1.74 -11.41
C ALA A 26 -40.13 3.19 -11.12
N ARG A 27 -39.25 3.41 -10.14
CA ARG A 27 -38.69 4.73 -9.84
C ARG A 27 -37.81 5.26 -10.96
N ILE A 28 -36.95 4.42 -11.55
CA ILE A 28 -36.13 4.79 -12.71
C ILE A 28 -37.02 5.22 -13.86
N CYS A 29 -38.05 4.43 -14.20
CA CYS A 29 -39.01 4.78 -15.24
C CYS A 29 -39.74 6.12 -14.97
N SER A 30 -40.09 6.38 -13.70
CA SER A 30 -40.72 7.63 -13.30
C SER A 30 -39.83 8.85 -13.48
N LEU A 31 -38.53 8.70 -13.24
CA LEU A 31 -37.54 9.78 -13.32
C LEU A 31 -37.03 10.02 -14.75
N THR A 32 -36.86 8.97 -15.53
CA THR A 32 -36.27 9.05 -16.87
C THR A 32 -37.32 9.09 -18.00
N GLY A 33 -38.54 8.65 -17.74
CA GLY A 33 -39.54 8.41 -18.78
C GLY A 33 -39.31 7.15 -19.60
N GLU A 34 -38.26 6.39 -19.34
CA GLU A 34 -37.84 5.20 -20.08
C GLU A 34 -37.83 3.93 -19.17
N LYS A 35 -37.93 2.78 -19.81
CA LYS A 35 -37.78 1.50 -19.07
C LYS A 35 -36.37 1.40 -18.47
N ALA A 36 -36.26 0.97 -17.23
CA ALA A 36 -34.97 0.71 -16.60
C ALA A 36 -34.14 -0.27 -17.45
N PRO A 37 -32.86 0.04 -17.71
CA PRO A 37 -31.95 -0.89 -18.40
C PRO A 37 -31.64 -2.10 -17.51
N ASP A 38 -31.06 -3.15 -18.12
CA ASP A 38 -30.47 -4.24 -17.34
C ASP A 38 -29.24 -3.73 -16.56
N LYS A 39 -28.98 -4.35 -15.40
CA LYS A 39 -27.84 -3.94 -14.55
C LYS A 39 -26.51 -3.98 -15.29
N GLU A 40 -26.25 -5.03 -16.06
CA GLU A 40 -25.01 -5.15 -16.87
C GLU A 40 -24.84 -4.00 -17.88
N GLU A 41 -25.94 -3.52 -18.47
CA GLU A 41 -25.89 -2.34 -19.36
C GLU A 41 -25.63 -1.06 -18.57
N ALA A 42 -26.25 -0.90 -17.40
CA ALA A 42 -26.07 0.28 -16.58
C ALA A 42 -24.69 0.33 -15.90
N MET A 43 -24.07 -0.81 -15.60
CA MET A 43 -22.67 -0.88 -15.12
C MET A 43 -21.67 -0.31 -16.12
N LYS A 44 -21.94 -0.43 -17.42
CA LYS A 44 -21.08 0.14 -18.48
C LYS A 44 -20.99 1.65 -18.45
N ASN A 45 -21.94 2.29 -17.78
CA ASN A 45 -22.01 3.73 -17.60
C ASN A 45 -21.16 4.26 -16.44
N THR A 46 -20.49 3.38 -15.66
CA THR A 46 -19.52 3.83 -14.67
C THR A 46 -18.25 4.36 -15.34
N ILE A 47 -17.62 5.37 -14.73
CA ILE A 47 -16.34 5.92 -15.19
C ILE A 47 -15.28 4.80 -15.20
N ALA A 48 -15.26 4.00 -14.14
CA ALA A 48 -14.33 2.87 -13.97
C ALA A 48 -14.44 1.86 -15.11
N TYR A 49 -15.65 1.46 -15.50
CA TYR A 49 -15.86 0.52 -16.60
C TYR A 49 -15.32 1.04 -17.93
N SER A 50 -15.55 2.31 -18.22
CA SER A 50 -15.06 2.99 -19.43
C SER A 50 -13.52 2.94 -19.50
N ILE A 51 -12.85 3.33 -18.41
CA ILE A 51 -11.38 3.34 -18.34
C ILE A 51 -10.81 1.91 -18.46
N LEU A 52 -11.38 0.95 -17.73
CA LEU A 52 -10.94 -0.45 -17.81
C LEU A 52 -11.12 -1.04 -19.21
N THR A 53 -12.22 -0.68 -19.92
CA THR A 53 -12.46 -1.14 -21.30
C THR A 53 -11.41 -0.58 -22.25
N GLU A 54 -11.05 0.71 -22.12
CA GLU A 54 -10.05 1.36 -22.99
C GLU A 54 -8.66 0.72 -22.86
N HIS A 55 -8.30 0.22 -21.66
CA HIS A 55 -6.98 -0.34 -21.36
C HIS A 55 -6.93 -1.87 -21.41
N ASN A 56 -8.07 -2.54 -21.61
CA ASN A 56 -8.15 -4.00 -21.67
C ASN A 56 -7.82 -4.54 -23.05
N THR A 57 -6.88 -5.48 -23.13
CA THR A 57 -6.46 -6.13 -24.38
C THR A 57 -6.95 -7.55 -24.55
N SER A 58 -7.74 -8.08 -23.58
CA SER A 58 -8.19 -9.47 -23.61
C SER A 58 -9.35 -9.75 -24.57
N GLY A 59 -10.13 -8.70 -24.93
CA GLY A 59 -11.40 -8.84 -25.65
C GLY A 59 -12.56 -9.36 -24.79
N SER A 60 -12.36 -9.61 -23.51
CA SER A 60 -13.37 -10.01 -22.52
C SER A 60 -13.40 -9.03 -21.37
N MET A 61 -14.60 -8.67 -20.87
CA MET A 61 -14.72 -7.87 -19.66
C MET A 61 -14.79 -8.69 -18.37
N ASP A 62 -14.79 -10.02 -18.44
CA ASP A 62 -14.72 -10.86 -17.25
C ASP A 62 -13.29 -11.11 -16.79
N ASP A 63 -12.38 -11.29 -17.75
CA ASP A 63 -10.95 -11.51 -17.55
C ASP A 63 -10.18 -10.38 -18.25
N LEU A 64 -9.72 -9.41 -17.48
CA LEU A 64 -9.04 -8.23 -18.02
C LEU A 64 -7.54 -8.49 -18.15
N LYS A 65 -6.95 -7.99 -19.25
CA LYS A 65 -5.51 -7.90 -19.50
C LYS A 65 -5.13 -6.45 -19.73
N ILE A 66 -4.82 -5.76 -18.63
CA ILE A 66 -4.62 -4.31 -18.63
C ILE A 66 -3.20 -3.93 -19.04
N LYS A 67 -3.09 -2.95 -19.92
CA LYS A 67 -1.86 -2.20 -20.20
C LYS A 67 -1.98 -0.81 -19.61
N PHE A 68 -0.98 -0.42 -18.85
CA PHE A 68 -0.89 0.92 -18.25
C PHE A 68 -0.23 1.91 -19.21
N ASP A 69 -0.58 3.18 -19.09
CA ASP A 69 0.02 4.26 -19.89
C ASP A 69 1.38 4.71 -19.35
N LYS A 70 1.56 4.68 -18.01
CA LYS A 70 2.78 5.17 -17.35
C LYS A 70 3.08 4.36 -16.09
N LEU A 71 4.35 4.38 -15.66
CA LEU A 71 4.83 3.74 -14.46
C LEU A 71 5.49 4.75 -13.52
N THR A 72 5.44 4.47 -12.21
CA THR A 72 6.14 5.27 -11.20
C THR A 72 6.66 4.38 -10.07
N SER A 73 7.88 4.65 -9.62
CA SER A 73 8.54 3.94 -8.52
C SER A 73 9.38 4.87 -7.67
N HIS A 74 9.67 4.43 -6.45
CA HIS A 74 10.54 5.15 -5.53
C HIS A 74 11.84 4.38 -5.24
N ASP A 75 12.79 5.04 -4.61
CA ASP A 75 14.17 4.61 -4.40
C ASP A 75 14.33 3.30 -3.61
N ILE A 76 13.39 2.93 -2.75
CA ILE A 76 13.45 1.60 -2.09
C ILE A 76 12.85 0.46 -2.91
N THR A 77 12.39 0.70 -4.14
CA THR A 77 11.79 -0.32 -5.01
C THR A 77 12.39 -0.37 -6.42
N PHE A 78 12.70 0.77 -7.04
CA PHE A 78 13.07 0.78 -8.45
C PHE A 78 14.35 -0.01 -8.76
N VAL A 79 15.31 -0.09 -7.83
CA VAL A 79 16.55 -0.87 -8.08
C VAL A 79 16.18 -2.34 -8.28
N GLY A 80 15.42 -2.94 -7.37
CA GLY A 80 14.99 -4.33 -7.48
C GLY A 80 14.14 -4.61 -8.72
N ILE A 81 13.23 -3.68 -9.07
CA ILE A 81 12.37 -3.75 -10.25
C ILE A 81 13.23 -3.77 -11.51
N ILE A 82 14.15 -2.82 -11.66
CA ILE A 82 15.00 -2.71 -12.85
C ILE A 82 15.96 -3.90 -12.92
N GLN A 83 16.55 -4.36 -11.81
CA GLN A 83 17.38 -5.56 -11.78
C GLN A 83 16.61 -6.80 -12.23
N THR A 84 15.36 -6.96 -11.78
CA THR A 84 14.49 -8.06 -12.20
C THR A 84 14.16 -7.97 -13.68
N ALA A 85 13.79 -6.78 -14.17
CA ALA A 85 13.50 -6.56 -15.58
C ALA A 85 14.73 -6.81 -16.48
N ARG A 86 15.92 -6.34 -16.08
CA ARG A 86 17.20 -6.61 -16.77
C ARG A 86 17.51 -8.10 -16.82
N ALA A 87 17.37 -8.79 -15.70
CA ALA A 87 17.54 -10.24 -15.66
C ALA A 87 16.55 -10.99 -16.58
N SER A 88 15.42 -10.36 -16.90
CA SER A 88 14.35 -10.88 -17.75
C SER A 88 14.38 -10.40 -19.21
N GLY A 89 15.39 -9.62 -19.61
CA GLY A 89 15.60 -9.17 -20.99
C GLY A 89 15.14 -7.76 -21.32
N LEU A 90 15.12 -6.84 -20.34
CA LEU A 90 14.80 -5.42 -20.57
C LEU A 90 15.80 -4.77 -21.52
N GLU A 91 15.32 -4.18 -22.62
CA GLU A 91 16.11 -3.41 -23.59
C GLU A 91 15.94 -1.90 -23.38
N LYS A 92 14.71 -1.43 -23.21
CA LYS A 92 14.33 -0.03 -22.93
C LYS A 92 13.02 0.02 -22.18
N PHE A 93 12.70 1.15 -21.56
CA PHE A 93 11.36 1.37 -20.99
C PHE A 93 10.35 1.58 -22.12
N PRO A 94 9.33 0.71 -22.24
CA PRO A 94 8.37 0.76 -23.35
C PRO A 94 7.35 1.89 -23.21
N ILE A 95 7.16 2.39 -21.99
CA ILE A 95 6.25 3.48 -21.61
C ILE A 95 6.96 4.41 -20.64
N PRO A 96 6.51 5.66 -20.44
CA PRO A 96 7.11 6.58 -19.46
C PRO A 96 7.22 5.95 -18.08
N TYR A 97 8.42 5.93 -17.54
CA TYR A 97 8.72 5.39 -16.22
C TYR A 97 9.47 6.40 -15.36
N VAL A 98 8.89 6.77 -14.23
CA VAL A 98 9.44 7.77 -13.30
C VAL A 98 10.07 7.10 -12.09
N LEU A 99 11.32 7.46 -11.82
CA LEU A 99 12.13 7.01 -10.69
C LEU A 99 12.28 8.18 -9.71
N THR A 100 11.55 8.14 -8.59
CA THR A 100 11.52 9.24 -7.61
C THR A 100 12.30 8.87 -6.36
N ASN A 101 13.19 9.75 -5.90
CA ASN A 101 14.00 9.54 -4.71
C ASN A 101 13.40 10.30 -3.52
N CYS A 102 12.59 9.63 -2.73
CA CYS A 102 11.84 10.25 -1.65
C CYS A 102 11.73 9.43 -0.35
N HIS A 103 12.19 8.18 -0.34
CA HIS A 103 12.18 7.31 0.84
C HIS A 103 13.55 7.21 1.50
N ASN A 104 14.62 7.03 0.73
CA ASN A 104 16.00 7.02 1.21
C ASN A 104 16.72 8.33 0.93
N SER A 105 16.00 9.44 0.81
CA SER A 105 16.62 10.73 0.61
C SER A 105 17.42 11.16 1.83
N LEU A 106 18.47 11.93 1.60
CA LEU A 106 19.45 12.32 2.62
C LEU A 106 18.92 13.30 3.69
N CYS A 107 17.61 13.56 3.74
CA CYS A 107 16.98 14.36 4.79
C CYS A 107 17.10 13.74 6.19
N ALA A 108 16.97 12.41 6.27
CA ALA A 108 16.95 11.69 7.52
C ALA A 108 17.69 10.34 7.44
N VAL A 109 17.78 9.73 6.26
CA VAL A 109 18.52 8.50 6.03
C VAL A 109 19.75 8.85 5.20
N GLY A 110 20.91 8.96 5.81
CA GLY A 110 22.16 9.34 5.16
C GLY A 110 23.14 8.20 5.07
N GLY A 111 23.72 8.02 3.88
CA GLY A 111 24.78 7.07 3.66
C GLY A 111 25.10 6.89 2.18
N THR A 112 26.36 6.60 1.87
CA THR A 112 26.81 6.29 0.52
C THR A 112 25.99 5.19 -0.14
N ILE A 113 25.54 4.21 0.65
CA ILE A 113 24.67 3.11 0.21
C ILE A 113 23.35 3.59 -0.41
N ASN A 114 22.78 4.68 0.10
CA ASN A 114 21.55 5.26 -0.45
C ASN A 114 21.82 6.07 -1.71
N GLU A 115 22.93 6.80 -1.73
CA GLU A 115 23.33 7.57 -2.91
C GLU A 115 23.74 6.67 -4.07
N ASP A 116 24.29 5.49 -3.82
CA ASP A 116 24.54 4.46 -4.84
C ASP A 116 23.24 4.02 -5.53
N ASP A 117 22.14 3.84 -4.79
CA ASP A 117 20.82 3.55 -5.35
C ASP A 117 20.30 4.71 -6.23
N HIS A 118 20.55 5.96 -5.81
CA HIS A 118 20.18 7.15 -6.60
C HIS A 118 21.00 7.24 -7.90
N MET A 119 22.30 6.99 -7.84
CA MET A 119 23.16 6.95 -9.04
C MET A 119 22.78 5.82 -9.98
N PHE A 120 22.41 4.65 -9.45
CA PHE A 120 21.84 3.57 -10.26
C PHE A 120 20.57 4.03 -10.98
N GLY A 121 19.63 4.66 -10.26
CA GLY A 121 18.37 5.18 -10.82
C GLY A 121 18.61 6.21 -11.94
N LEU A 122 19.50 7.18 -11.72
CA LEU A 122 19.85 8.20 -12.71
C LEU A 122 20.45 7.57 -13.99
N THR A 123 21.41 6.65 -13.84
CA THR A 123 22.04 5.99 -14.98
C THR A 123 21.10 5.04 -15.71
N CYS A 124 20.16 4.38 -14.99
CA CYS A 124 19.08 3.61 -15.60
C CYS A 124 18.09 4.49 -16.37
N ALA A 125 17.69 5.65 -15.83
CA ALA A 125 16.82 6.58 -16.55
C ALA A 125 17.46 7.05 -17.86
N LYS A 126 18.76 7.33 -17.85
CA LYS A 126 19.52 7.66 -19.07
C LYS A 126 19.60 6.47 -20.04
N ARG A 127 20.00 5.31 -19.52
CA ARG A 127 20.22 4.10 -20.32
C ARG A 127 18.96 3.61 -21.00
N TYR A 128 17.83 3.59 -20.27
CA TYR A 128 16.59 2.95 -20.71
C TYR A 128 15.49 3.92 -21.15
N GLY A 129 15.72 5.23 -21.07
CA GLY A 129 14.73 6.22 -21.54
C GLY A 129 13.68 6.61 -20.51
N GLY A 130 14.07 6.77 -19.23
CA GLY A 130 13.18 7.13 -18.12
C GLY A 130 13.25 8.58 -17.68
N ILE A 131 12.54 8.86 -16.59
CA ILE A 131 12.52 10.15 -15.87
C ILE A 131 13.10 9.91 -14.47
N TYR A 132 14.04 10.74 -14.05
CA TYR A 132 14.67 10.65 -12.73
C TYR A 132 14.41 11.92 -11.93
N VAL A 133 13.75 11.77 -10.78
CA VAL A 133 13.45 12.85 -9.84
C VAL A 133 14.41 12.72 -8.66
N PRO A 134 15.37 13.67 -8.51
CA PRO A 134 16.36 13.60 -7.43
C PRO A 134 15.74 13.81 -6.04
N PRO A 135 16.49 13.48 -4.95
CA PRO A 135 16.05 13.72 -3.58
C PRO A 135 15.62 15.17 -3.34
N HIS A 136 14.73 15.37 -2.40
CA HIS A 136 14.20 16.66 -1.96
C HIS A 136 13.28 17.40 -2.94
N GLN A 137 13.08 16.90 -4.15
CA GLN A 137 12.26 17.59 -5.16
C GLN A 137 10.76 17.35 -4.96
N ALA A 138 10.36 16.11 -4.76
CA ALA A 138 8.97 15.75 -4.50
C ALA A 138 8.86 14.36 -3.87
N VAL A 139 7.78 14.10 -3.14
CA VAL A 139 7.36 12.73 -2.88
C VAL A 139 6.76 12.12 -4.15
N ILE A 140 6.87 10.80 -4.30
CA ILE A 140 6.49 10.09 -5.54
C ILE A 140 5.10 10.48 -6.05
N HIS A 141 4.09 10.50 -5.16
CA HIS A 141 2.71 10.75 -5.59
C HIS A 141 2.46 12.22 -5.92
N GLN A 142 3.16 13.16 -5.28
CA GLN A 142 3.00 14.56 -5.61
C GLN A 142 3.60 14.88 -6.97
N PHE A 143 4.79 14.35 -7.28
CA PHE A 143 5.36 14.47 -8.62
C PHE A 143 4.43 13.87 -9.70
N ALA A 144 3.85 12.70 -9.41
CA ALA A 144 2.92 12.07 -10.33
C ALA A 144 1.65 12.91 -10.57
N ARG A 145 1.10 13.54 -9.54
CA ARG A 145 -0.06 14.44 -9.65
C ARG A 145 0.26 15.68 -10.48
N GLU A 146 1.41 16.31 -10.19
CA GLU A 146 1.84 17.53 -10.86
C GLU A 146 2.27 17.29 -12.32
N MET A 147 2.87 16.13 -12.65
CA MET A 147 3.56 15.93 -13.92
C MET A 147 3.08 14.74 -14.77
N LEU A 148 2.35 13.77 -14.20
CA LEU A 148 2.04 12.51 -14.90
C LEU A 148 0.55 12.24 -15.08
N ALA A 149 -0.27 12.56 -14.08
CA ALA A 149 -1.70 12.28 -14.10
C ALA A 149 -2.38 12.90 -15.32
N GLU A 150 -3.32 12.18 -15.94
CA GLU A 150 -4.15 12.62 -17.07
C GLU A 150 -5.50 11.92 -17.00
N GLY A 151 -6.57 12.66 -17.32
CA GLY A 151 -7.94 12.13 -17.27
C GLY A 151 -8.15 10.94 -18.21
N GLY A 152 -8.76 9.89 -17.70
CA GLY A 152 -9.04 8.65 -18.43
C GLY A 152 -7.83 7.72 -18.62
N LYS A 153 -6.66 8.06 -18.09
CA LYS A 153 -5.45 7.24 -18.17
C LYS A 153 -5.29 6.31 -16.98
N MET A 154 -4.41 5.30 -17.11
CA MET A 154 -4.05 4.37 -16.06
C MET A 154 -2.55 4.42 -15.73
N ILE A 155 -2.22 4.48 -14.44
CA ILE A 155 -0.84 4.49 -13.93
C ILE A 155 -0.64 3.33 -12.95
N LEU A 156 0.45 2.56 -13.15
CA LEU A 156 0.89 1.55 -12.20
C LEU A 156 2.09 2.07 -11.40
N GLY A 157 2.02 1.95 -10.09
CA GLY A 157 3.11 2.34 -9.20
C GLY A 157 3.57 1.24 -8.26
N SER A 158 4.83 1.29 -7.87
CA SER A 158 5.39 0.36 -6.88
C SER A 158 5.06 0.72 -5.43
N ASP A 159 4.45 1.87 -5.20
CA ASP A 159 3.94 2.28 -3.90
C ASP A 159 2.44 2.04 -3.77
N SER A 160 2.01 1.62 -2.59
CA SER A 160 0.60 1.29 -2.32
C SER A 160 -0.35 2.49 -2.41
N HIS A 161 0.16 3.72 -2.16
CA HIS A 161 -0.63 4.95 -2.25
C HIS A 161 -0.68 5.55 -3.67
N THR A 162 -0.37 4.76 -4.69
CA THR A 162 -0.56 5.14 -6.10
C THR A 162 -2.05 5.28 -6.38
N ARG A 163 -2.57 6.50 -6.11
CA ARG A 163 -3.97 6.92 -6.22
C ARG A 163 -4.01 8.31 -6.80
N TYR A 164 -4.59 8.45 -8.00
CA TYR A 164 -4.70 9.72 -8.73
C TYR A 164 -6.10 9.90 -9.29
N GLY A 165 -7.07 9.16 -8.73
CA GLY A 165 -8.47 9.17 -9.14
C GLY A 165 -9.11 10.54 -9.07
N ALA A 166 -8.75 11.34 -8.06
CA ALA A 166 -9.20 12.72 -7.92
C ALA A 166 -8.88 13.61 -9.14
N LEU A 167 -7.85 13.26 -9.91
CA LEU A 167 -7.45 13.94 -11.14
C LEU A 167 -7.95 13.22 -12.42
N GLY A 168 -8.86 12.27 -12.28
CA GLY A 168 -9.39 11.48 -13.38
C GLY A 168 -8.47 10.36 -13.89
N THR A 169 -7.40 10.05 -13.19
CA THR A 169 -6.45 8.96 -13.53
C THR A 169 -6.67 7.76 -12.65
N MET A 170 -7.07 6.62 -13.22
CA MET A 170 -7.19 5.38 -12.46
C MET A 170 -5.79 4.81 -12.19
N ALA A 171 -5.36 4.83 -10.94
CA ALA A 171 -4.04 4.42 -10.56
C ALA A 171 -4.05 3.22 -9.62
N VAL A 172 -3.12 2.29 -9.81
CA VAL A 172 -3.00 1.05 -9.05
C VAL A 172 -1.61 0.96 -8.45
N GLY A 173 -1.56 0.68 -7.14
CA GLY A 173 -0.30 0.40 -6.43
C GLY A 173 -0.07 -1.10 -6.31
N GLU A 174 1.03 -1.61 -6.86
CA GLU A 174 1.37 -3.04 -6.86
C GLU A 174 2.82 -3.30 -6.44
N GLY A 175 3.20 -4.57 -6.35
CA GLY A 175 4.59 -4.96 -6.11
C GLY A 175 5.45 -4.88 -7.36
N GLY A 176 6.76 -4.93 -7.16
CA GLY A 176 7.75 -4.84 -8.23
C GLY A 176 7.52 -5.77 -9.42
N PRO A 177 7.18 -7.05 -9.23
CA PRO A 177 6.94 -7.98 -10.33
C PRO A 177 5.86 -7.54 -11.32
N GLU A 178 4.80 -6.85 -10.87
CA GLU A 178 3.76 -6.35 -11.77
C GLU A 178 4.28 -5.20 -12.65
N LEU A 179 5.17 -4.35 -12.11
CA LEU A 179 5.84 -3.34 -12.91
C LEU A 179 6.81 -3.97 -13.92
N VAL A 180 7.52 -5.03 -13.51
CA VAL A 180 8.39 -5.81 -14.43
C VAL A 180 7.60 -6.35 -15.63
N LYS A 181 6.39 -6.87 -15.40
CA LYS A 181 5.50 -7.30 -16.50
C LYS A 181 5.25 -6.17 -17.50
N GLN A 182 4.90 -4.98 -17.02
CA GLN A 182 4.68 -3.81 -17.89
C GLN A 182 5.97 -3.39 -18.61
N LEU A 183 7.11 -3.39 -17.92
CA LEU A 183 8.43 -3.07 -18.50
C LEU A 183 8.83 -4.06 -19.62
N LEU A 184 8.33 -5.29 -19.57
CA LEU A 184 8.52 -6.33 -20.58
C LEU A 184 7.38 -6.39 -21.61
N GLY A 185 6.48 -5.38 -21.63
CA GLY A 185 5.37 -5.29 -22.57
C GLY A 185 4.23 -6.30 -22.30
N ARG A 186 4.22 -6.92 -21.12
CA ARG A 186 3.15 -7.84 -20.67
C ARG A 186 2.00 -7.08 -20.04
N THR A 187 0.96 -7.79 -19.63
CA THR A 187 -0.27 -7.23 -19.08
C THR A 187 -0.40 -7.44 -17.57
N TYR A 188 -1.26 -6.66 -16.95
CA TYR A 188 -1.75 -6.86 -15.60
C TYR A 188 -3.08 -7.58 -15.68
N ASP A 189 -3.10 -8.84 -15.24
CA ASP A 189 -4.22 -9.74 -15.43
C ASP A 189 -5.08 -9.79 -14.17
N ILE A 190 -6.36 -9.42 -14.29
CA ILE A 190 -7.32 -9.40 -13.20
C ILE A 190 -8.71 -9.80 -13.66
N LYS A 191 -9.53 -10.33 -12.75
CA LYS A 191 -10.97 -10.37 -12.95
C LYS A 191 -11.55 -8.95 -12.92
N ARG A 192 -12.62 -8.70 -13.69
CA ARG A 192 -13.33 -7.43 -13.64
C ARG A 192 -13.70 -7.11 -12.18
N PRO A 193 -13.22 -6.00 -11.62
CA PRO A 193 -13.59 -5.60 -10.26
C PRO A 193 -15.03 -5.09 -10.24
N GLU A 194 -15.71 -5.31 -9.13
CA GLU A 194 -16.95 -4.58 -8.82
C GLU A 194 -16.66 -3.09 -8.64
N VAL A 195 -17.63 -2.24 -8.93
CA VAL A 195 -17.56 -0.80 -8.76
C VAL A 195 -18.52 -0.36 -7.66
N VAL A 196 -17.98 0.26 -6.62
CA VAL A 196 -18.75 0.83 -5.50
C VAL A 196 -18.80 2.34 -5.64
N GLY A 197 -20.03 2.88 -5.76
CA GLY A 197 -20.23 4.33 -5.75
C GLY A 197 -19.92 4.89 -4.34
N VAL A 198 -19.18 5.99 -4.29
CA VAL A 198 -19.03 6.82 -3.08
C VAL A 198 -19.76 8.12 -3.36
N TYR A 199 -21.00 8.20 -2.88
CA TYR A 199 -21.89 9.30 -3.19
C TYR A 199 -21.76 10.39 -2.12
N LEU A 200 -21.22 11.54 -2.54
CA LEU A 200 -20.95 12.68 -1.69
C LEU A 200 -22.08 13.70 -1.75
N THR A 201 -22.52 14.17 -0.58
CA THR A 201 -23.48 15.28 -0.46
C THR A 201 -23.01 16.32 0.54
N GLY A 202 -23.60 17.52 0.49
CA GLY A 202 -23.31 18.58 1.44
C GLY A 202 -21.92 19.20 1.23
N LYS A 203 -21.43 19.86 2.27
CA LYS A 203 -20.15 20.58 2.29
C LYS A 203 -19.47 20.39 3.65
N PRO A 204 -18.15 20.19 3.70
CA PRO A 204 -17.41 20.14 4.96
C PRO A 204 -17.61 21.41 5.78
N ILE A 205 -17.79 21.23 7.09
CA ILE A 205 -17.82 22.38 8.02
C ILE A 205 -16.39 22.93 8.23
N PRO A 206 -16.23 24.21 8.61
CA PRO A 206 -14.91 24.76 8.94
C PRO A 206 -14.19 23.92 9.99
N GLY A 207 -12.91 23.67 9.79
CA GLY A 207 -12.07 22.82 10.63
C GLY A 207 -12.04 21.34 10.27
N VAL A 208 -12.91 20.90 9.35
CA VAL A 208 -12.86 19.54 8.78
C VAL A 208 -12.02 19.52 7.51
N GLY A 209 -11.05 18.63 7.46
CA GLY A 209 -10.16 18.46 6.33
C GLY A 209 -10.28 17.09 5.63
N PRO A 210 -9.46 16.85 4.61
CA PRO A 210 -9.55 15.62 3.81
C PRO A 210 -9.28 14.35 4.61
N GLN A 211 -8.37 14.40 5.59
CA GLN A 211 -8.08 13.25 6.43
C GLN A 211 -9.28 12.83 7.28
N ASP A 212 -10.10 13.79 7.74
CA ASP A 212 -11.29 13.50 8.53
C ASP A 212 -12.32 12.70 7.71
N VAL A 213 -12.56 13.13 6.46
CA VAL A 213 -13.46 12.42 5.53
C VAL A 213 -12.91 11.03 5.22
N ALA A 214 -11.61 10.93 4.95
CA ALA A 214 -10.97 9.66 4.65
C ALA A 214 -11.05 8.67 5.82
N LEU A 215 -10.73 9.11 7.04
CA LEU A 215 -10.79 8.27 8.24
C LEU A 215 -12.23 7.83 8.55
N ALA A 216 -13.22 8.69 8.35
CA ALA A 216 -14.63 8.32 8.49
C ALA A 216 -15.03 7.21 7.51
N ILE A 217 -14.60 7.31 6.23
CA ILE A 217 -14.84 6.27 5.21
C ILE A 217 -14.13 4.97 5.61
N ILE A 218 -12.84 5.03 5.94
CA ILE A 218 -12.04 3.85 6.32
C ILE A 218 -12.68 3.12 7.50
N GLY A 219 -13.09 3.85 8.54
CA GLY A 219 -13.79 3.28 9.71
C GLY A 219 -15.09 2.56 9.37
N ALA A 220 -15.82 3.05 8.36
CA ALA A 220 -17.09 2.46 7.94
C ALA A 220 -16.94 1.20 7.07
N VAL A 221 -15.88 1.10 6.25
CA VAL A 221 -15.79 0.08 5.18
C VAL A 221 -14.73 -0.99 5.40
N PHE A 222 -13.73 -0.74 6.28
CA PHE A 222 -12.59 -1.65 6.41
C PHE A 222 -12.96 -2.98 7.08
N ALA A 223 -13.59 -2.93 8.26
CA ALA A 223 -13.83 -4.12 9.09
C ALA A 223 -14.76 -5.15 8.41
N ASN A 224 -15.69 -4.68 7.60
CA ASN A 224 -16.62 -5.52 6.86
C ASN A 224 -16.14 -5.90 5.44
N GLY A 225 -14.99 -5.36 5.00
CA GLY A 225 -14.44 -5.60 3.67
C GLY A 225 -15.30 -5.07 2.52
N TYR A 226 -16.16 -4.09 2.76
CA TYR A 226 -17.19 -3.62 1.83
C TYR A 226 -16.65 -3.24 0.45
N VAL A 227 -15.47 -2.60 0.40
CA VAL A 227 -14.81 -2.16 -0.83
C VAL A 227 -13.56 -2.97 -1.18
N LYS A 228 -13.30 -4.07 -0.48
CA LYS A 228 -12.09 -4.90 -0.67
C LYS A 228 -11.97 -5.39 -2.11
N ASN A 229 -10.84 -5.10 -2.75
CA ASN A 229 -10.52 -5.44 -4.16
C ASN A 229 -11.48 -4.84 -5.21
N LYS A 230 -12.32 -3.88 -4.84
CA LYS A 230 -13.25 -3.18 -5.72
C LYS A 230 -12.71 -1.82 -6.13
N VAL A 231 -13.31 -1.18 -7.12
CA VAL A 231 -13.01 0.21 -7.48
C VAL A 231 -14.00 1.12 -6.75
N MET A 232 -13.49 2.16 -6.10
CA MET A 232 -14.31 3.21 -5.49
C MET A 232 -14.49 4.35 -6.48
N GLU A 233 -15.73 4.63 -6.90
CA GLU A 233 -16.06 5.71 -7.82
C GLU A 233 -16.77 6.83 -7.07
N PHE A 234 -16.09 7.99 -6.95
CA PHE A 234 -16.59 9.14 -6.20
C PHE A 234 -17.43 10.05 -7.11
N VAL A 235 -18.67 10.25 -6.72
CA VAL A 235 -19.69 10.96 -7.48
C VAL A 235 -20.63 11.72 -6.56
N GLY A 236 -21.48 12.57 -7.15
CA GLY A 236 -22.56 13.22 -6.43
C GLY A 236 -22.33 14.70 -6.16
N PRO A 237 -23.39 15.44 -5.77
CA PRO A 237 -23.37 16.91 -5.70
C PRO A 237 -22.42 17.50 -4.64
N GLY A 238 -21.89 16.67 -3.74
CA GLY A 238 -20.87 17.10 -2.77
C GLY A 238 -19.49 17.28 -3.40
N VAL A 239 -19.21 16.65 -4.54
CA VAL A 239 -17.89 16.71 -5.19
C VAL A 239 -17.50 18.14 -5.56
N GLU A 240 -18.41 18.92 -6.13
CA GLU A 240 -18.17 20.33 -6.54
C GLU A 240 -17.81 21.26 -5.36
N ASN A 241 -18.10 20.86 -4.12
CA ASN A 241 -17.78 21.61 -2.91
C ASN A 241 -16.35 21.39 -2.39
N LEU A 242 -15.59 20.50 -3.03
CA LEU A 242 -14.24 20.11 -2.62
C LEU A 242 -13.19 20.64 -3.60
N SER A 243 -12.14 21.29 -3.07
CA SER A 243 -10.98 21.68 -3.87
C SER A 243 -10.24 20.47 -4.43
N ALA A 244 -9.37 20.66 -5.41
CA ALA A 244 -8.51 19.60 -5.94
C ALA A 244 -7.64 18.98 -4.84
N ASP A 245 -7.00 19.80 -4.00
CA ASP A 245 -6.16 19.32 -2.87
C ASP A 245 -6.99 18.49 -1.86
N PHE A 246 -8.22 18.90 -1.58
CA PHE A 246 -9.10 18.14 -0.70
C PHE A 246 -9.44 16.75 -1.27
N ARG A 247 -9.86 16.70 -2.55
CA ARG A 247 -10.14 15.41 -3.24
C ARG A 247 -8.91 14.51 -3.27
N ILE A 248 -7.74 15.06 -3.57
CA ILE A 248 -6.45 14.36 -3.57
C ILE A 248 -6.14 13.77 -2.20
N GLY A 249 -6.40 14.52 -1.12
CA GLY A 249 -6.18 14.06 0.25
C GLY A 249 -7.09 12.90 0.65
N VAL A 250 -8.37 12.92 0.23
CA VAL A 250 -9.29 11.78 0.43
C VAL A 250 -8.86 10.59 -0.44
N ASP A 251 -8.58 10.83 -1.71
CA ASP A 251 -8.28 9.80 -2.70
C ASP A 251 -7.08 8.93 -2.32
N VAL A 252 -5.99 9.54 -1.86
CA VAL A 252 -4.77 8.81 -1.47
C VAL A 252 -5.01 7.85 -0.31
N MET A 253 -5.92 8.17 0.58
CA MET A 253 -6.25 7.36 1.75
C MET A 253 -7.17 6.18 1.42
N THR A 254 -7.76 6.11 0.21
CA THR A 254 -8.57 4.96 -0.21
C THR A 254 -7.77 3.66 -0.20
N THR A 255 -6.45 3.72 -0.30
CA THR A 255 -5.56 2.56 -0.14
C THR A 255 -5.82 1.82 1.17
N GLU A 256 -6.10 2.54 2.25
CA GLU A 256 -6.30 1.96 3.59
C GLU A 256 -7.68 1.29 3.76
N THR A 257 -8.54 1.37 2.75
CA THR A 257 -9.80 0.59 2.68
C THR A 257 -9.61 -0.78 2.04
N THR A 258 -8.41 -1.12 1.56
CA THR A 258 -8.10 -2.32 0.77
C THR A 258 -8.77 -2.37 -0.61
N CYS A 259 -9.29 -1.26 -1.13
CA CYS A 259 -9.82 -1.19 -2.49
C CYS A 259 -8.71 -1.42 -3.55
N LEU A 260 -9.10 -1.84 -4.74
CA LEU A 260 -8.16 -2.03 -5.86
C LEU A 260 -7.67 -0.68 -6.39
N SER A 261 -8.57 0.24 -6.62
CA SER A 261 -8.32 1.58 -7.14
C SER A 261 -9.46 2.53 -6.78
N SER A 262 -9.27 3.80 -7.11
CA SER A 262 -10.29 4.85 -6.99
C SER A 262 -10.33 5.71 -8.23
N ILE A 263 -11.48 6.30 -8.52
CA ILE A 263 -11.70 7.24 -9.60
C ILE A 263 -12.78 8.25 -9.18
N TRP A 264 -12.69 9.47 -9.65
CA TRP A 264 -13.63 10.53 -9.35
C TRP A 264 -14.22 11.10 -10.63
N GLU A 265 -15.45 11.58 -10.57
CA GLU A 265 -15.94 12.50 -11.58
C GLU A 265 -15.09 13.77 -11.60
N THR A 266 -14.91 14.35 -12.79
CA THR A 266 -14.09 15.54 -12.99
C THR A 266 -14.93 16.73 -13.42
N ASP A 267 -14.50 17.91 -13.02
CA ASP A 267 -15.20 19.18 -13.23
C ASP A 267 -14.23 20.33 -13.53
N SER A 268 -14.74 21.57 -13.51
CA SER A 268 -13.92 22.77 -13.72
C SER A 268 -12.80 22.93 -12.70
N ILE A 269 -12.96 22.45 -11.45
CA ILE A 269 -11.93 22.53 -10.41
C ILE A 269 -10.72 21.67 -10.81
N ILE A 270 -10.97 20.49 -11.37
CA ILE A 270 -9.89 19.61 -11.84
C ILE A 270 -9.29 20.15 -13.15
N LYS A 271 -10.11 20.78 -14.01
CA LYS A 271 -9.59 21.49 -15.19
C LYS A 271 -8.62 22.61 -14.78
N ASP A 272 -9.00 23.43 -13.80
CA ASP A 272 -8.17 24.50 -13.28
C ASP A 272 -6.85 23.97 -12.68
N PHE A 273 -6.89 22.80 -12.01
CA PHE A 273 -5.67 22.14 -11.53
C PHE A 273 -4.70 21.86 -12.70
N TYR A 274 -5.16 21.27 -13.79
CA TYR A 274 -4.34 21.02 -14.97
C TYR A 274 -3.85 22.33 -15.63
N ASP A 275 -4.70 23.33 -15.70
CA ASP A 275 -4.36 24.66 -16.27
C ASP A 275 -3.26 25.35 -15.46
N ILE A 276 -3.33 25.32 -14.12
CA ILE A 276 -2.30 25.86 -13.20
C ILE A 276 -0.96 25.14 -13.40
N HIS A 277 -0.97 23.83 -13.67
CA HIS A 277 0.24 23.05 -13.91
C HIS A 277 0.75 23.13 -15.37
N GLY A 278 0.12 23.94 -16.22
CA GLY A 278 0.50 24.08 -17.64
C GLY A 278 0.27 22.81 -18.46
N ARG A 279 -0.75 22.01 -18.07
CA ARG A 279 -1.06 20.71 -18.64
C ARG A 279 -2.55 20.57 -18.96
N SER A 280 -3.12 21.61 -19.55
CA SER A 280 -4.55 21.68 -19.89
C SER A 280 -5.01 20.49 -20.75
N GLU A 281 -4.12 19.94 -21.58
CA GLU A 281 -4.37 18.77 -22.42
C GLU A 281 -4.57 17.48 -21.60
N GLY A 282 -4.11 17.44 -20.36
CA GLY A 282 -4.29 16.33 -19.43
C GLY A 282 -5.71 16.23 -18.86
N TYR A 283 -6.52 17.27 -18.99
CA TYR A 283 -7.90 17.25 -18.51
C TYR A 283 -8.80 16.45 -19.45
N LYS A 284 -9.65 15.60 -18.89
CA LYS A 284 -10.76 14.93 -19.56
C LYS A 284 -11.97 15.00 -18.64
N GLU A 285 -13.10 15.41 -19.18
CA GLU A 285 -14.37 15.34 -18.47
C GLU A 285 -14.77 13.87 -18.30
N LEU A 286 -14.96 13.46 -17.07
CA LEU A 286 -15.36 12.10 -16.67
C LEU A 286 -16.60 12.22 -15.81
N GLN A 287 -17.71 11.64 -16.28
CA GLN A 287 -18.99 11.63 -15.60
C GLN A 287 -19.64 10.25 -15.75
N PRO A 288 -20.37 9.76 -14.73
CA PRO A 288 -21.20 8.59 -14.90
C PRO A 288 -22.30 8.87 -15.95
N GLY A 289 -22.76 7.82 -16.62
CA GLY A 289 -23.85 7.95 -17.60
C GLY A 289 -25.18 8.31 -16.93
N ALA A 290 -26.20 8.62 -17.77
CA ALA A 290 -27.51 9.08 -17.29
C ALA A 290 -28.22 8.08 -16.36
N VAL A 291 -28.04 6.77 -16.57
CA VAL A 291 -28.52 5.70 -15.69
C VAL A 291 -27.37 4.76 -15.42
N THR A 292 -26.80 4.84 -14.23
CA THR A 292 -25.61 4.08 -13.83
C THR A 292 -25.95 3.13 -12.68
N TYR A 293 -25.41 1.92 -12.72
CA TYR A 293 -25.54 0.95 -11.64
C TYR A 293 -24.19 0.68 -10.95
N TYR A 294 -24.19 0.73 -9.63
CA TYR A 294 -23.07 0.39 -8.78
C TYR A 294 -23.36 -0.89 -7.99
N ASP A 295 -22.35 -1.77 -7.83
CA ASP A 295 -22.43 -3.03 -7.07
C ASP A 295 -22.62 -2.81 -5.57
N GLY A 296 -22.37 -1.61 -5.10
CA GLY A 296 -22.58 -1.15 -3.73
C GLY A 296 -22.50 0.37 -3.66
N LEU A 297 -22.88 0.94 -2.54
CA LEU A 297 -22.83 2.40 -2.34
C LEU A 297 -22.42 2.77 -0.92
N VAL A 298 -21.47 3.68 -0.83
CA VAL A 298 -21.10 4.41 0.38
C VAL A 298 -21.68 5.82 0.27
N TYR A 299 -22.72 6.10 1.04
CA TYR A 299 -23.31 7.43 1.14
C TYR A 299 -22.58 8.26 2.19
N VAL A 300 -22.10 9.45 1.82
CA VAL A 300 -21.36 10.35 2.71
C VAL A 300 -21.99 11.74 2.72
N ASP A 301 -22.51 12.15 3.85
CA ASP A 301 -22.92 13.54 4.08
C ASP A 301 -21.73 14.30 4.70
N LEU A 302 -21.07 15.12 3.87
CA LEU A 302 -19.89 15.91 4.26
C LEU A 302 -20.19 16.89 5.40
N SER A 303 -21.41 17.40 5.52
CA SER A 303 -21.80 18.35 6.56
C SER A 303 -21.85 17.72 7.96
N LEU A 304 -21.95 16.41 8.02
CA LEU A 304 -21.99 15.63 9.25
C LEU A 304 -20.64 15.08 9.69
N ILE A 305 -19.59 15.20 8.86
CA ILE A 305 -18.23 14.81 9.25
C ILE A 305 -17.72 15.77 10.33
N ARG A 306 -16.99 15.23 11.27
CA ARG A 306 -16.34 15.94 12.37
C ARG A 306 -14.84 15.65 12.34
N PRO A 307 -13.99 16.46 13.01
CA PRO A 307 -12.58 16.13 13.18
C PRO A 307 -12.39 14.72 13.73
N MET A 308 -11.61 13.91 13.00
CA MET A 308 -11.40 12.48 13.28
C MET A 308 -10.00 12.21 13.79
N ILE A 309 -9.87 11.12 14.53
CA ILE A 309 -8.60 10.53 14.93
C ILE A 309 -8.67 9.02 14.70
N ALA A 310 -7.61 8.45 14.10
CA ALA A 310 -7.42 7.00 14.08
C ALA A 310 -6.37 6.62 15.12
N MET A 311 -6.80 5.93 16.15
CA MET A 311 -5.94 5.49 17.26
C MET A 311 -5.04 4.32 16.84
N PRO A 312 -3.89 4.11 17.49
CA PRO A 312 -3.02 2.96 17.21
C PRO A 312 -3.77 1.62 17.30
N PHE A 313 -3.45 0.59 16.50
CA PHE A 313 -2.38 0.54 15.48
C PHE A 313 -2.93 0.28 14.08
N HIS A 314 -4.10 0.80 13.73
CA HIS A 314 -4.68 0.66 12.40
C HIS A 314 -5.47 1.92 11.98
N PRO A 315 -5.43 2.34 10.70
CA PRO A 315 -6.20 3.50 10.22
C PRO A 315 -7.72 3.38 10.38
N SER A 316 -8.26 2.17 10.56
CA SER A 316 -9.69 1.93 10.79
C SER A 316 -10.13 2.04 12.27
N ASN A 317 -9.17 2.22 13.20
CA ASN A 317 -9.50 2.41 14.62
C ASN A 317 -9.90 3.87 14.89
N THR A 318 -11.03 4.28 14.32
CA THR A 318 -11.44 5.68 14.18
C THR A 318 -12.47 6.10 15.21
N TYR A 319 -12.30 7.34 15.69
CA TYR A 319 -13.23 8.06 16.57
C TYR A 319 -13.32 9.50 16.09
N THR A 320 -14.40 10.22 16.41
CA THR A 320 -14.29 11.68 16.39
C THR A 320 -13.42 12.13 17.56
N ILE A 321 -12.68 13.24 17.40
CA ILE A 321 -11.87 13.77 18.52
C ILE A 321 -12.75 14.15 19.71
N GLU A 322 -13.98 14.61 19.43
CA GLU A 322 -14.98 14.95 20.42
C GLU A 322 -15.41 13.72 21.22
N GLU A 323 -15.78 12.62 20.53
CA GLU A 323 -16.10 11.32 21.15
C GLU A 323 -14.96 10.78 22.02
N LEU A 324 -13.71 10.88 21.52
CA LEU A 324 -12.52 10.47 22.29
C LEU A 324 -12.36 11.30 23.56
N ASN A 325 -12.51 12.63 23.46
CA ASN A 325 -12.37 13.52 24.62
C ASN A 325 -13.47 13.30 25.67
N GLU A 326 -14.71 13.02 25.24
CA GLU A 326 -15.84 12.75 26.14
C GLU A 326 -15.74 11.40 26.85
N ASN A 327 -15.18 10.39 26.20
CA ASN A 327 -15.07 9.00 26.69
C ASN A 327 -13.61 8.56 26.85
N LEU A 328 -12.72 9.49 27.21
CA LEU A 328 -11.28 9.36 27.11
C LEU A 328 -10.74 8.07 27.72
N MET A 329 -11.02 7.82 29.00
CA MET A 329 -10.44 6.68 29.73
C MET A 329 -10.93 5.33 29.19
N ASP A 330 -12.18 5.23 28.80
CA ASP A 330 -12.77 3.98 28.27
C ASP A 330 -12.21 3.64 26.89
N ILE A 331 -12.09 4.66 26.02
CA ILE A 331 -11.51 4.48 24.68
C ILE A 331 -10.02 4.15 24.78
N LEU A 332 -9.25 4.83 25.64
CA LEU A 332 -7.84 4.51 25.82
C LEU A 332 -7.63 3.09 26.37
N ASP A 333 -8.50 2.63 27.29
CA ASP A 333 -8.44 1.26 27.80
C ASP A 333 -8.71 0.21 26.70
N ASP A 334 -9.68 0.45 25.83
CA ASP A 334 -9.97 -0.41 24.67
C ASP A 334 -8.81 -0.43 23.67
N VAL A 335 -8.22 0.74 23.36
CA VAL A 335 -7.06 0.85 22.47
C VAL A 335 -5.85 0.13 23.04
N GLU A 336 -5.54 0.29 24.35
CA GLU A 336 -4.45 -0.42 25.01
C GLU A 336 -4.63 -1.95 24.95
N LYS A 337 -5.86 -2.45 25.19
CA LYS A 337 -6.17 -3.89 25.08
C LYS A 337 -5.94 -4.43 23.68
N LYS A 338 -6.45 -3.73 22.66
CA LYS A 338 -6.23 -4.10 21.24
C LYS A 338 -4.75 -4.05 20.88
N ALA A 339 -4.03 -3.04 21.37
CA ALA A 339 -2.60 -2.88 21.14
C ALA A 339 -1.79 -4.03 21.78
N GLN A 340 -2.12 -4.45 23.00
CA GLN A 340 -1.43 -5.59 23.67
C GLN A 340 -1.59 -6.88 22.86
N ILE A 341 -2.75 -7.11 22.23
CA ILE A 341 -2.96 -8.26 21.34
C ILE A 341 -2.02 -8.14 20.12
N SER A 342 -1.99 -6.98 19.46
CA SER A 342 -1.14 -6.74 18.29
C SER A 342 0.37 -6.84 18.58
N LEU A 343 0.76 -6.58 19.84
CA LEU A 343 2.15 -6.63 20.30
C LEU A 343 2.51 -7.98 20.95
N ASP A 344 1.60 -8.98 20.97
CA ASP A 344 1.79 -10.29 21.62
C ASP A 344 2.18 -10.19 23.11
N GLY A 345 1.85 -9.12 23.78
CA GLY A 345 2.29 -8.86 25.15
C GLY A 345 3.81 -8.76 25.34
N LYS A 346 4.57 -8.65 24.24
CA LYS A 346 6.06 -8.62 24.28
C LYS A 346 6.62 -7.38 24.96
N ILE A 347 5.87 -6.28 24.91
CA ILE A 347 6.25 -5.01 25.53
C ILE A 347 5.01 -4.32 26.11
N PRO A 348 5.10 -3.76 27.33
CA PRO A 348 4.01 -2.97 27.90
C PRO A 348 3.70 -1.75 27.02
N TYR A 349 2.45 -1.55 26.69
CA TYR A 349 1.98 -0.38 25.96
C TYR A 349 0.91 0.35 26.76
N THR A 350 1.06 1.65 26.94
CA THR A 350 0.13 2.48 27.69
C THR A 350 -0.14 3.80 26.98
N LEU A 351 -1.38 4.27 27.09
CA LEU A 351 -1.83 5.61 26.65
C LEU A 351 -2.45 6.40 27.80
N LYS A 352 -2.97 5.71 28.81
CA LYS A 352 -3.63 6.34 29.98
C LYS A 352 -2.65 7.18 30.81
N ASP A 353 -1.38 6.87 30.78
CA ASP A 353 -0.30 7.66 31.40
C ASP A 353 -0.09 9.03 30.73
N LYS A 354 -0.63 9.25 29.52
CA LYS A 354 -0.58 10.52 28.79
C LYS A 354 -1.76 11.46 29.11
N VAL A 355 -2.66 11.03 29.95
CA VAL A 355 -3.77 11.90 30.40
C VAL A 355 -3.26 12.87 31.45
N LYS A 356 -3.28 14.16 31.12
CA LYS A 356 -2.89 15.27 32.00
C LYS A 356 -4.09 16.22 32.13
N ASP A 357 -4.47 16.56 33.35
CA ASP A 357 -5.62 17.45 33.63
C ASP A 357 -6.91 17.03 32.90
N GLY A 358 -7.16 15.71 32.78
CA GLY A 358 -8.33 15.15 32.13
C GLY A 358 -8.33 15.22 30.59
N LYS A 359 -7.20 15.58 29.97
CA LYS A 359 -7.03 15.66 28.51
C LYS A 359 -5.89 14.76 28.05
N LEU A 360 -6.00 14.23 26.84
CA LEU A 360 -4.91 13.49 26.23
C LEU A 360 -3.80 14.45 25.79
N TYR A 361 -2.58 14.20 26.25
CA TYR A 361 -1.40 14.92 25.86
C TYR A 361 -0.61 14.11 24.82
N VAL A 362 -0.13 14.75 23.77
CA VAL A 362 0.70 14.14 22.72
C VAL A 362 2.06 14.86 22.67
N GLU A 363 3.10 14.14 22.32
CA GLU A 363 4.46 14.66 22.36
C GLU A 363 4.97 15.14 20.99
N GLN A 364 4.32 14.73 19.91
CA GLN A 364 4.77 15.08 18.55
C GLN A 364 3.60 15.25 17.59
N GLY A 365 3.66 16.31 16.77
CA GLY A 365 2.80 16.49 15.60
C GLY A 365 3.63 16.46 14.31
N ILE A 366 3.11 15.80 13.27
CA ILE A 366 3.74 15.76 11.94
C ILE A 366 2.70 15.97 10.85
N ILE A 367 2.98 16.89 9.94
CA ILE A 367 2.23 17.13 8.70
C ILE A 367 3.14 16.76 7.54
N ALA A 368 2.90 15.62 6.87
CA ALA A 368 3.87 15.09 5.94
C ALA A 368 3.27 14.24 4.81
N GLY A 369 4.09 13.97 3.82
CA GLY A 369 3.85 13.00 2.76
C GLY A 369 2.80 13.45 1.75
N CYS A 370 2.33 12.46 0.99
CA CYS A 370 1.34 12.68 -0.08
C CYS A 370 -0.08 13.00 0.41
N ALA A 371 -0.38 12.72 1.68
CA ALA A 371 -1.66 13.05 2.30
C ALA A 371 -1.62 14.42 3.00
N GLY A 372 -0.62 14.67 3.87
CA GLY A 372 -0.57 15.86 4.71
C GLY A 372 0.16 17.05 4.08
N GLY A 373 1.17 16.80 3.22
CA GLY A 373 2.09 17.82 2.71
C GLY A 373 1.53 18.68 1.56
N GLY A 374 0.23 18.62 1.27
CA GLY A 374 -0.43 19.45 0.26
C GLY A 374 -0.45 20.94 0.64
N PHE A 375 -0.58 21.79 -0.37
CA PHE A 375 -0.51 23.23 -0.19
C PHE A 375 -1.60 23.78 0.74
N GLU A 376 -2.86 23.41 0.49
CA GLU A 376 -4.00 23.89 1.32
C GLU A 376 -3.90 23.40 2.77
N ASN A 377 -3.51 22.14 2.99
CA ASN A 377 -3.36 21.58 4.33
C ASN A 377 -2.35 22.40 5.18
N ILE A 378 -1.23 22.77 4.57
CA ILE A 378 -0.17 23.53 5.26
C ILE A 378 -0.59 24.98 5.48
N CYS A 379 -1.28 25.59 4.52
CA CYS A 379 -1.80 26.95 4.66
C CYS A 379 -2.83 27.06 5.79
N ASP A 380 -3.81 26.15 5.82
CA ASP A 380 -4.84 26.12 6.86
C ASP A 380 -4.24 25.84 8.25
N ALA A 381 -3.27 24.91 8.34
CA ALA A 381 -2.53 24.66 9.59
C ALA A 381 -1.76 25.90 10.06
N ALA A 382 -1.12 26.62 9.15
CA ALA A 382 -0.41 27.85 9.48
C ALA A 382 -1.36 28.96 9.94
N ASP A 383 -2.55 29.08 9.38
CA ASP A 383 -3.54 30.06 9.80
C ASP A 383 -4.08 29.78 11.22
N ILE A 384 -4.30 28.52 11.56
CA ILE A 384 -4.66 28.10 12.93
C ILE A 384 -3.55 28.44 13.92
N LEU A 385 -2.29 28.26 13.52
CA LEU A 385 -1.12 28.49 14.36
C LEU A 385 -0.69 29.97 14.42
N LYS A 386 -1.21 30.83 13.57
CA LYS A 386 -0.76 32.21 13.44
C LYS A 386 -0.85 32.97 14.76
N GLY A 387 0.30 33.47 15.23
CA GLY A 387 0.40 34.18 16.51
C GLY A 387 0.39 33.29 17.75
N ALA A 388 0.28 31.96 17.59
CA ALA A 388 0.43 31.01 18.67
C ALA A 388 1.91 30.59 18.86
N SER A 389 2.15 29.82 19.93
CA SER A 389 3.42 29.13 20.18
C SER A 389 3.11 27.68 20.52
N ILE A 390 3.86 26.75 19.94
CA ILE A 390 3.77 25.32 20.29
C ILE A 390 4.33 25.00 21.69
N GLY A 391 4.88 26.00 22.36
CA GLY A 391 5.46 25.85 23.70
C GLY A 391 6.95 25.46 23.66
N SER A 392 7.50 25.29 24.86
CA SER A 392 8.91 24.92 25.08
C SER A 392 9.05 23.60 25.87
N ASP A 393 7.96 22.83 25.99
CA ASP A 393 7.94 21.53 26.64
C ASP A 393 8.18 20.41 25.60
N ALA A 394 7.77 19.20 25.90
CA ALA A 394 8.03 17.99 25.11
C ALA A 394 7.40 18.01 23.70
N PHE A 395 6.31 18.74 23.49
CA PHE A 395 5.63 18.77 22.17
C PHE A 395 6.50 19.39 21.09
N THR A 396 6.56 18.71 19.94
CA THR A 396 7.25 19.20 18.73
C THR A 396 6.34 19.12 17.51
N LEU A 397 6.55 20.00 16.53
CA LEU A 397 5.82 20.00 15.25
C LEU A 397 6.78 20.02 14.08
N SER A 398 6.69 19.02 13.18
CA SER A 398 7.41 18.99 11.90
C SER A 398 6.45 19.07 10.72
N VAL A 399 6.79 19.89 9.73
CA VAL A 399 6.02 20.08 8.49
C VAL A 399 6.87 19.76 7.27
N TYR A 400 6.37 18.91 6.39
CA TYR A 400 7.04 18.44 5.17
C TYR A 400 6.17 18.76 3.95
N PRO A 401 6.37 19.87 3.23
CA PRO A 401 5.72 20.11 1.96
C PRO A 401 5.98 18.94 0.98
N ALA A 402 4.95 18.50 0.26
CA ALA A 402 5.04 17.31 -0.58
C ALA A 402 5.90 17.48 -1.84
N SER A 403 6.19 18.73 -2.23
CA SER A 403 7.09 19.04 -3.36
C SER A 403 7.79 20.40 -3.18
N THR A 404 8.88 20.59 -3.91
CA THR A 404 9.59 21.86 -3.94
C THR A 404 8.75 23.00 -4.55
N PRO A 405 7.91 22.80 -5.59
CA PRO A 405 6.95 23.82 -6.01
C PRO A 405 6.02 24.28 -4.89
N ILE A 406 5.44 23.35 -4.12
CA ILE A 406 4.64 23.70 -2.93
C ILE A 406 5.48 24.48 -1.92
N TYR A 407 6.68 24.00 -1.59
CA TYR A 407 7.59 24.67 -0.66
C TYR A 407 7.86 26.13 -1.08
N MET A 408 8.12 26.34 -2.37
CA MET A 408 8.39 27.68 -2.93
C MET A 408 7.18 28.61 -2.78
N GLU A 409 5.96 28.12 -3.07
CA GLU A 409 4.74 28.93 -2.92
C GLU A 409 4.45 29.26 -1.46
N LEU A 410 4.66 28.33 -0.53
CA LEU A 410 4.57 28.61 0.91
C LEU A 410 5.57 29.67 1.35
N ALA A 411 6.79 29.69 0.76
CA ALA A 411 7.78 30.74 1.02
C ALA A 411 7.32 32.11 0.49
N LYS A 412 6.84 32.16 -0.75
CA LYS A 412 6.36 33.39 -1.40
C LYS A 412 5.16 34.01 -0.66
N ASN A 413 4.26 33.18 -0.15
CA ASN A 413 3.07 33.61 0.59
C ASN A 413 3.31 33.94 2.06
N GLY A 414 4.53 33.77 2.57
CA GLY A 414 4.88 34.02 3.97
C GLY A 414 4.43 32.92 4.95
N VAL A 415 3.80 31.86 4.48
CA VAL A 415 3.30 30.73 5.28
C VAL A 415 4.43 30.04 6.04
N LEU A 416 5.63 29.90 5.42
CA LEU A 416 6.81 29.35 6.10
C LEU A 416 7.24 30.23 7.29
N ALA A 417 7.20 31.53 7.14
CA ALA A 417 7.55 32.46 8.23
C ALA A 417 6.54 32.33 9.38
N ASP A 418 5.25 32.28 9.08
CA ASP A 418 4.20 32.07 10.08
C ASP A 418 4.44 30.77 10.87
N LEU A 419 4.75 29.65 10.20
CA LEU A 419 5.03 28.35 10.85
C LEU A 419 6.31 28.40 11.72
N ILE A 420 7.41 28.92 11.18
CA ILE A 420 8.70 28.99 11.89
C ILE A 420 8.59 29.84 13.16
N GLN A 421 7.84 30.94 13.12
CA GLN A 421 7.61 31.80 14.28
C GLN A 421 6.89 31.08 15.42
N THR A 422 6.10 30.04 15.16
CA THR A 422 5.41 29.26 16.19
C THR A 422 6.33 28.27 16.92
N GLY A 423 7.51 27.98 16.36
CA GLY A 423 8.44 26.94 16.81
C GLY A 423 8.37 25.67 15.98
N ALA A 424 7.55 25.60 14.93
CA ALA A 424 7.50 24.46 14.03
C ALA A 424 8.77 24.35 13.18
N VAL A 425 9.16 23.11 12.84
CA VAL A 425 10.29 22.82 11.95
C VAL A 425 9.76 22.49 10.57
N VAL A 426 10.14 23.29 9.56
CA VAL A 426 9.78 23.01 8.17
C VAL A 426 10.93 22.33 7.45
N LYS A 427 10.67 21.21 6.80
CA LYS A 427 11.65 20.36 6.10
C LYS A 427 11.31 20.24 4.62
N THR A 428 12.17 19.58 3.86
CA THR A 428 11.96 19.35 2.41
C THR A 428 11.10 18.10 2.15
N ALA A 429 10.67 17.89 0.90
CA ALA A 429 9.86 16.73 0.50
C ALA A 429 10.56 15.41 0.84
N PHE A 430 9.92 14.59 1.66
CA PHE A 430 10.44 13.31 2.14
C PHE A 430 9.32 12.43 2.68
N CYS A 431 9.32 11.13 2.34
CA CYS A 431 8.33 10.17 2.80
C CYS A 431 8.68 9.51 4.15
N GLY A 432 9.88 9.75 4.69
CA GLY A 432 10.38 9.09 5.89
C GLY A 432 9.43 9.02 7.07
N PRO A 433 8.76 10.12 7.46
CA PRO A 433 7.81 10.09 8.58
C PRO A 433 6.62 9.15 8.39
N CYS A 434 6.27 8.79 7.14
CA CYS A 434 5.17 7.88 6.87
C CYS A 434 5.53 6.40 7.08
N PHE A 435 6.82 6.04 7.16
CA PHE A 435 7.27 4.65 7.27
C PHE A 435 8.36 4.39 8.34
N GLY A 436 8.55 5.32 9.26
CA GLY A 436 9.45 5.14 10.40
C GLY A 436 10.93 5.45 10.13
N ALA A 437 11.21 6.28 9.13
CA ALA A 437 12.55 6.79 8.85
C ALA A 437 12.60 8.32 9.02
N GLY A 438 12.97 8.75 10.21
CA GLY A 438 13.06 10.17 10.58
C GLY A 438 11.88 10.67 11.40
N ASP A 439 12.13 11.72 12.17
CA ASP A 439 11.22 12.26 13.20
C ASP A 439 10.66 11.18 14.13
N THR A 440 11.52 10.29 14.59
CA THR A 440 11.17 9.26 15.54
C THR A 440 10.94 9.89 16.91
N PRO A 441 9.77 9.68 17.56
CA PRO A 441 9.49 10.21 18.89
C PRO A 441 10.25 9.45 19.99
N ALA A 442 10.25 9.97 21.19
CA ALA A 442 10.82 9.31 22.35
C ALA A 442 10.09 8.00 22.68
N ASN A 443 10.72 7.14 23.49
CA ASN A 443 10.08 5.93 23.97
C ASN A 443 8.78 6.24 24.73
N ASN A 444 7.76 5.44 24.50
CA ASN A 444 6.40 5.60 25.04
C ASN A 444 5.67 6.89 24.60
N ALA A 445 6.16 7.64 23.61
CA ALA A 445 5.49 8.84 23.12
C ALA A 445 4.32 8.49 22.18
N LEU A 446 3.32 9.38 22.14
CA LEU A 446 2.26 9.39 21.15
C LEU A 446 2.51 10.51 20.15
N SER A 447 2.63 10.16 18.87
CA SER A 447 2.76 11.08 17.74
C SER A 447 1.44 11.19 16.99
N ILE A 448 0.95 12.40 16.74
CA ILE A 448 -0.20 12.63 15.85
C ILE A 448 0.31 13.03 14.47
N ARG A 449 -0.20 12.38 13.42
CA ARG A 449 0.32 12.58 12.07
C ARG A 449 -0.78 12.73 11.02
N HIS A 450 -0.66 13.73 10.17
CA HIS A 450 -1.31 13.72 8.87
C HIS A 450 -0.38 12.99 7.91
N SER A 451 -0.49 11.70 7.92
CA SER A 451 0.19 10.73 7.07
C SER A 451 -0.76 9.57 6.78
N THR A 452 -0.30 8.49 6.21
CA THR A 452 -1.21 7.46 5.69
C THR A 452 -1.44 6.28 6.61
N ARG A 453 -0.50 5.94 7.51
CA ARG A 453 -0.56 4.72 8.33
C ARG A 453 -0.06 4.93 9.75
N ASN A 454 -0.62 4.13 10.67
CA ASN A 454 -0.27 4.10 12.08
C ASN A 454 -0.06 2.67 12.62
N PHE A 455 0.39 1.75 11.79
CA PHE A 455 0.76 0.39 12.18
C PHE A 455 1.86 0.41 13.26
N PRO A 456 2.06 -0.69 14.03
CA PRO A 456 3.15 -0.77 14.98
C PRO A 456 4.50 -0.42 14.34
N ASN A 457 5.31 0.35 15.06
CA ASN A 457 6.66 0.80 14.65
C ASN A 457 6.72 1.76 13.42
N ARG A 458 5.58 2.29 12.97
CA ARG A 458 5.55 3.28 11.88
C ARG A 458 6.19 4.61 12.26
N GLU A 459 6.37 4.86 13.53
CA GLU A 459 7.09 6.01 14.07
C GLU A 459 8.60 5.77 14.18
N GLY A 460 9.07 4.51 14.05
CA GLY A 460 10.49 4.15 14.05
C GLY A 460 11.00 3.53 15.35
N SER A 461 10.15 3.25 16.36
CA SER A 461 10.57 2.54 17.57
C SER A 461 10.93 1.08 17.27
N LYS A 462 11.80 0.49 18.11
CA LYS A 462 12.32 -0.87 17.95
C LYS A 462 11.92 -1.75 19.14
N ILE A 463 10.88 -2.55 18.97
CA ILE A 463 10.34 -3.44 20.01
C ILE A 463 11.41 -4.40 20.53
N GLN A 464 12.23 -4.95 19.65
CA GLN A 464 13.33 -5.87 20.01
C GLN A 464 14.42 -5.23 20.89
N GLU A 465 14.47 -3.89 20.90
CA GLU A 465 15.35 -3.10 21.79
C GLU A 465 14.62 -2.56 23.03
N GLY A 466 13.39 -3.02 23.30
CA GLY A 466 12.58 -2.57 24.43
C GLY A 466 11.93 -1.20 24.22
N GLN A 467 11.84 -0.72 22.97
CA GLN A 467 11.25 0.57 22.65
C GLN A 467 9.84 0.38 22.11
N ILE A 468 8.92 1.25 22.50
CA ILE A 468 7.58 1.38 21.95
C ILE A 468 7.18 2.84 21.92
N SER A 469 6.66 3.29 20.81
CA SER A 469 5.88 4.52 20.66
C SER A 469 4.77 4.26 19.66
N SER A 470 3.92 5.23 19.43
CA SER A 470 2.77 5.00 18.56
C SER A 470 2.37 6.25 17.77
N VAL A 471 1.64 6.00 16.70
CA VAL A 471 1.06 7.03 15.84
C VAL A 471 -0.46 6.99 15.93
N ALA A 472 -1.09 8.14 16.09
CA ALA A 472 -2.49 8.36 15.75
C ALA A 472 -2.58 9.24 14.49
N LEU A 473 -3.52 8.92 13.58
CA LEU A 473 -3.72 9.72 12.37
C LEU A 473 -4.74 10.83 12.62
N MET A 474 -4.43 12.03 12.17
CA MET A 474 -5.30 13.20 12.28
C MET A 474 -5.12 14.13 11.08
N ASP A 475 -6.12 14.97 10.81
CA ASP A 475 -5.99 16.04 9.83
C ASP A 475 -5.00 17.15 10.28
N ALA A 476 -4.34 17.77 9.34
CA ALA A 476 -3.36 18.85 9.56
C ALA A 476 -3.93 20.01 10.38
N ARG A 477 -5.21 20.31 10.20
CA ARG A 477 -5.91 21.37 10.94
C ARG A 477 -6.03 21.04 12.42
N SER A 478 -6.42 19.79 12.75
CA SER A 478 -6.50 19.34 14.15
C SER A 478 -5.12 19.13 14.78
N ILE A 479 -4.10 18.76 14.00
CA ILE A 479 -2.70 18.78 14.46
C ILE A 479 -2.28 20.19 14.82
N ALA A 480 -2.59 21.19 14.00
CA ALA A 480 -2.29 22.59 14.26
C ALA A 480 -3.04 23.11 15.49
N ALA A 481 -4.31 22.77 15.67
CA ALA A 481 -5.09 23.12 16.86
C ALA A 481 -4.48 22.51 18.14
N THR A 482 -4.07 21.26 18.08
CA THR A 482 -3.37 20.56 19.18
C THR A 482 -2.02 21.21 19.46
N ALA A 483 -1.29 21.62 18.43
CA ALA A 483 -0.02 22.35 18.57
C ALA A 483 -0.21 23.74 19.21
N ALA A 484 -1.22 24.50 18.78
CA ALA A 484 -1.60 25.78 19.39
C ALA A 484 -1.96 25.63 20.89
N ASN A 485 -2.52 24.48 21.25
CA ASN A 485 -2.81 24.09 22.63
C ASN A 485 -1.64 23.29 23.28
N LYS A 486 -0.42 23.47 22.78
CA LYS A 486 0.84 22.96 23.35
C LYS A 486 0.87 21.44 23.59
N GLY A 487 0.26 20.66 22.68
CA GLY A 487 0.22 19.20 22.74
C GLY A 487 -1.03 18.60 23.40
N PHE A 488 -1.97 19.37 23.90
CA PHE A 488 -3.25 18.86 24.38
C PHE A 488 -4.19 18.64 23.20
N LEU A 489 -4.68 17.40 23.03
CA LEU A 489 -5.54 17.00 21.92
C LEU A 489 -6.75 17.93 21.77
N THR A 490 -6.84 18.57 20.62
CA THR A 490 -7.84 19.62 20.34
C THR A 490 -8.38 19.47 18.92
N PRO A 491 -9.70 19.40 18.71
CA PRO A 491 -10.27 19.39 17.35
C PRO A 491 -10.16 20.78 16.72
N ALA A 492 -9.92 20.81 15.41
CA ALA A 492 -9.76 22.08 14.68
C ALA A 492 -11.03 22.97 14.70
N THR A 493 -12.20 22.40 15.00
CA THR A 493 -13.46 23.16 15.15
C THR A 493 -13.41 24.19 16.30
N GLU A 494 -12.53 24.04 17.28
CA GLU A 494 -12.31 25.04 18.34
C GLU A 494 -11.55 26.29 17.84
N TYR A 495 -10.85 26.17 16.71
CA TYR A 495 -10.08 27.23 16.04
C TYR A 495 -10.68 27.59 14.68
N ALA A 496 -11.90 27.09 14.38
CA ALA A 496 -12.53 27.31 13.09
C ALA A 496 -12.82 28.81 12.88
N GLY A 497 -12.23 29.35 11.83
CA GLY A 497 -12.38 30.73 11.40
C GLY A 497 -12.32 30.85 9.88
N GLU A 498 -12.22 32.08 9.39
CA GLU A 498 -11.94 32.30 7.98
C GLU A 498 -10.43 32.10 7.75
N TYR A 499 -10.07 31.00 7.08
CA TYR A 499 -8.69 30.77 6.67
C TYR A 499 -8.34 31.61 5.45
N ARG A 500 -7.11 32.13 5.41
CA ARG A 500 -6.55 32.69 4.17
C ARG A 500 -6.57 31.55 3.14
N LYS A 501 -6.92 31.85 1.92
CA LYS A 501 -6.82 30.90 0.80
C LYS A 501 -5.87 31.46 -0.23
N PRO A 502 -4.54 31.42 0.04
CA PRO A 502 -3.58 31.89 -0.93
C PRO A 502 -3.70 31.06 -2.21
N GLN A 503 -3.64 31.75 -3.34
CA GLN A 503 -3.68 31.06 -4.62
C GLN A 503 -2.37 30.31 -4.85
N TYR A 504 -2.48 29.09 -5.29
CA TYR A 504 -1.34 28.26 -5.69
C TYR A 504 -0.92 28.57 -7.13
N TYR A 505 0.37 28.74 -7.35
CA TYR A 505 0.98 28.86 -8.65
C TYR A 505 2.09 27.83 -8.82
N PHE A 506 1.96 26.98 -9.82
CA PHE A 506 2.97 25.97 -10.11
C PHE A 506 4.11 26.57 -10.94
N ASP A 507 5.34 26.49 -10.41
CA ASP A 507 6.55 26.93 -11.11
C ASP A 507 7.31 25.73 -11.70
N SER A 508 7.08 25.44 -12.98
CA SER A 508 7.71 24.31 -13.67
C SER A 508 9.23 24.41 -13.80
N THR A 509 9.82 25.61 -13.66
CA THR A 509 11.28 25.82 -13.77
C THR A 509 12.04 25.07 -12.66
N ILE A 510 11.41 24.84 -11.51
CA ILE A 510 11.98 24.08 -10.39
C ILE A 510 12.34 22.67 -10.84
N TYR A 511 11.42 21.98 -11.50
CA TYR A 511 11.66 20.64 -12.03
C TYR A 511 12.56 20.66 -13.26
N ALA A 512 12.40 21.63 -14.17
CA ALA A 512 13.25 21.79 -15.33
C ALA A 512 14.74 21.91 -14.96
N ASN A 513 15.06 22.49 -13.81
CA ASN A 513 16.44 22.66 -13.33
C ASN A 513 17.04 21.39 -12.70
N ARG A 514 16.23 20.43 -12.26
CA ARG A 514 16.74 19.32 -11.44
C ARG A 514 16.28 17.91 -11.88
N VAL A 515 15.12 17.77 -12.49
CA VAL A 515 14.60 16.49 -12.94
C VAL A 515 15.24 16.15 -14.27
N PHE A 516 15.83 14.96 -14.37
CA PHE A 516 16.29 14.44 -15.65
C PHE A 516 15.13 13.76 -16.38
N ASP A 517 14.85 14.16 -17.58
CA ASP A 517 13.82 13.57 -18.44
C ASP A 517 14.44 13.24 -19.80
N SER A 518 14.55 11.94 -20.10
CA SER A 518 15.08 11.42 -21.36
C SER A 518 14.16 11.65 -22.56
N LYS A 519 12.91 12.09 -22.32
CA LYS A 519 11.84 12.16 -23.33
C LYS A 519 11.58 10.82 -24.05
N GLY A 520 11.76 9.70 -23.31
CA GLY A 520 11.60 8.35 -23.82
C GLY A 520 12.74 7.86 -24.71
N VAL A 521 13.83 8.62 -24.82
CA VAL A 521 15.00 8.25 -25.63
C VAL A 521 16.01 7.48 -24.76
N ALA A 522 16.23 6.22 -25.10
CA ALA A 522 17.24 5.37 -24.48
C ALA A 522 18.64 5.69 -25.07
N ASP A 523 19.67 5.72 -24.19
CA ASP A 523 21.07 5.90 -24.60
C ASP A 523 21.88 4.68 -24.21
N GLU A 524 22.14 3.80 -25.18
CA GLU A 524 22.88 2.56 -24.99
C GLU A 524 24.36 2.76 -24.61
N SER A 525 24.91 3.94 -24.81
CA SER A 525 26.31 4.26 -24.46
C SER A 525 26.49 4.49 -22.94
N VAL A 526 25.39 4.74 -22.21
CA VAL A 526 25.45 4.97 -20.77
C VAL A 526 25.67 3.66 -20.03
N GLU A 527 26.70 3.58 -19.22
CA GLU A 527 26.92 2.48 -18.27
C GLU A 527 26.09 2.68 -17.01
N VAL A 528 25.38 1.62 -16.61
CA VAL A 528 24.64 1.62 -15.34
C VAL A 528 25.62 1.53 -14.18
N GLN A 529 25.53 2.46 -13.24
CA GLN A 529 26.39 2.48 -12.06
C GLN A 529 25.83 1.58 -10.95
N PHE A 530 26.67 0.69 -10.44
CA PHE A 530 26.35 -0.20 -9.33
C PHE A 530 27.19 0.17 -8.11
N GLY A 531 26.51 0.40 -6.98
CA GLY A 531 27.20 0.47 -5.70
C GLY A 531 27.48 -0.92 -5.13
N PRO A 532 28.40 -1.04 -4.15
CA PRO A 532 28.75 -2.33 -3.55
C PRO A 532 27.58 -3.08 -2.91
N ASN A 533 26.55 -2.36 -2.47
CA ASN A 533 25.35 -2.95 -1.87
C ASN A 533 24.35 -3.50 -2.90
N ILE A 534 24.36 -3.02 -4.14
CA ILE A 534 23.44 -3.48 -5.19
C ILE A 534 23.84 -4.90 -5.61
N LYS A 535 22.97 -5.87 -5.39
CA LYS A 535 23.20 -7.29 -5.68
C LYS A 535 22.13 -7.86 -6.59
N ASP A 536 22.53 -8.80 -7.43
CA ASP A 536 21.60 -9.57 -8.24
C ASP A 536 20.77 -10.55 -7.38
N TRP A 537 19.62 -10.95 -7.93
CA TRP A 537 18.81 -11.99 -7.33
C TRP A 537 19.55 -13.34 -7.33
N PRO A 538 19.45 -14.14 -6.25
CA PRO A 538 19.95 -15.50 -6.25
C PRO A 538 19.18 -16.36 -7.25
N GLN A 539 19.76 -17.47 -7.66
CA GLN A 539 19.07 -18.44 -8.50
C GLN A 539 17.87 -19.02 -7.73
N MET A 540 16.72 -19.11 -8.41
CA MET A 540 15.50 -19.67 -7.87
C MET A 540 15.21 -21.00 -8.57
N PRO A 541 15.07 -22.13 -7.83
CA PRO A 541 14.77 -23.43 -8.43
C PRO A 541 13.35 -23.47 -8.99
N ALA A 542 13.14 -24.28 -10.04
CA ALA A 542 11.80 -24.62 -10.53
C ALA A 542 11.05 -25.53 -9.54
N LEU A 543 9.72 -25.53 -9.61
CA LEU A 543 8.90 -26.37 -8.77
C LEU A 543 9.11 -27.86 -9.08
N THR A 544 9.40 -28.64 -8.04
CA THR A 544 9.53 -30.10 -8.11
C THR A 544 8.17 -30.79 -8.07
N GLU A 545 8.12 -32.08 -8.38
CA GLU A 545 6.90 -32.89 -8.33
C GLU A 545 6.22 -32.85 -6.96
N ASN A 546 7.02 -32.99 -5.89
CA ASN A 546 6.55 -32.98 -4.52
C ASN A 546 7.31 -31.92 -3.73
N LEU A 547 6.77 -31.50 -2.59
CA LEU A 547 7.44 -30.62 -1.62
C LEU A 547 7.43 -31.23 -0.22
N LEU A 548 8.55 -31.07 0.50
CA LEU A 548 8.65 -31.24 1.93
C LEU A 548 8.89 -29.87 2.57
N LEU A 549 7.92 -29.38 3.33
CA LEU A 549 7.90 -28.03 3.89
C LEU A 549 8.03 -28.09 5.42
N LYS A 550 8.98 -27.36 6.01
CA LYS A 550 9.02 -27.12 7.46
C LYS A 550 8.19 -25.90 7.79
N VAL A 551 7.28 -26.01 8.74
CA VAL A 551 6.59 -24.86 9.34
C VAL A 551 7.58 -24.15 10.25
N VAL A 552 8.05 -22.95 9.86
CA VAL A 552 9.10 -22.22 10.58
C VAL A 552 8.59 -21.03 11.37
N SER A 553 7.33 -20.64 11.16
CA SER A 553 6.63 -19.63 11.95
C SER A 553 5.12 -19.85 11.90
N GLU A 554 4.44 -19.51 12.99
CA GLU A 554 2.99 -19.64 13.15
C GLU A 554 2.47 -18.37 13.84
N ILE A 555 1.60 -17.62 13.12
CA ILE A 555 1.16 -16.29 13.52
C ILE A 555 -0.36 -16.28 13.62
N HIS A 556 -0.89 -16.05 14.82
CA HIS A 556 -2.32 -16.09 15.12
C HIS A 556 -2.98 -14.71 15.23
N ASP A 557 -2.26 -13.63 14.95
CA ASP A 557 -2.86 -12.31 14.91
C ASP A 557 -3.95 -12.25 13.83
N PRO A 558 -5.06 -11.54 14.11
CA PRO A 558 -6.16 -11.39 13.15
C PRO A 558 -5.73 -10.85 11.78
N VAL A 559 -4.70 -10.00 11.76
CA VAL A 559 -4.07 -9.45 10.54
C VAL A 559 -2.57 -9.37 10.77
N THR A 560 -1.78 -9.85 9.82
CA THR A 560 -0.32 -9.67 9.81
C THR A 560 0.05 -8.68 8.72
N THR A 561 0.62 -7.56 9.13
CA THR A 561 1.00 -6.48 8.21
C THR A 561 2.28 -6.83 7.44
N THR A 562 2.48 -6.16 6.31
CA THR A 562 3.74 -6.30 5.56
C THR A 562 4.94 -5.74 6.32
N ASP A 563 4.74 -4.78 7.24
CA ASP A 563 5.81 -4.26 8.11
C ASP A 563 6.23 -5.25 9.19
N GLU A 564 5.36 -6.19 9.58
CA GLU A 564 5.72 -7.32 10.45
C GLU A 564 6.43 -8.42 9.66
N LEU A 565 6.05 -8.63 8.39
CA LEU A 565 6.72 -9.58 7.50
C LEU A 565 8.11 -9.09 7.08
N ILE A 566 8.27 -7.79 6.82
CA ILE A 566 9.54 -7.13 6.50
C ILE A 566 9.51 -5.65 6.92
N PRO A 567 10.31 -5.22 7.91
CA PRO A 567 10.29 -3.85 8.40
C PRO A 567 10.66 -2.83 7.33
N SER A 568 9.81 -1.84 7.08
CA SER A 568 10.01 -0.89 5.97
C SER A 568 11.09 0.15 6.24
N GLY A 569 11.02 0.88 7.34
CA GLY A 569 11.95 1.98 7.65
C GLY A 569 13.36 1.49 7.96
N GLU A 570 13.47 0.51 8.84
CA GLU A 570 14.73 -0.07 9.31
C GLU A 570 15.57 -0.72 8.19
N THR A 571 14.90 -1.25 7.16
CA THR A 571 15.53 -1.98 6.07
C THR A 571 15.64 -1.20 4.77
N SER A 572 15.25 0.07 4.77
CA SER A 572 15.17 0.87 3.54
C SER A 572 16.48 0.91 2.76
N SER A 573 17.62 0.99 3.45
CA SER A 573 18.95 1.02 2.83
C SER A 573 19.42 -0.33 2.23
N PHE A 574 18.71 -1.43 2.50
CA PHE A 574 19.08 -2.76 2.00
C PHE A 574 18.17 -3.29 0.89
N ARG A 575 17.22 -2.47 0.42
CA ARG A 575 16.23 -2.87 -0.60
C ARG A 575 16.84 -3.26 -1.95
N SER A 576 18.05 -2.77 -2.25
CA SER A 576 18.82 -3.14 -3.43
C SER A 576 19.70 -4.39 -3.26
N ASN A 577 19.62 -5.04 -2.09
CA ASN A 577 20.37 -6.26 -1.77
C ASN A 577 19.42 -7.35 -1.25
N PRO A 578 18.88 -8.21 -2.11
CA PRO A 578 17.89 -9.22 -1.72
C PRO A 578 18.39 -10.15 -0.61
N LEU A 579 19.67 -10.52 -0.63
CA LEU A 579 20.26 -11.42 0.39
C LEU A 579 20.33 -10.73 1.76
N ARG A 580 20.78 -9.47 1.78
CA ARG A 580 20.89 -8.70 3.02
C ARG A 580 19.52 -8.33 3.57
N LEU A 581 18.58 -7.95 2.68
CA LEU A 581 17.22 -7.61 3.08
C LEU A 581 16.50 -8.80 3.73
N ALA A 582 16.67 -10.00 3.19
CA ALA A 582 16.01 -11.20 3.70
C ALA A 582 16.41 -11.53 5.16
N GLU A 583 17.57 -11.08 5.64
CA GLU A 583 17.99 -11.23 7.04
C GLU A 583 17.07 -10.54 8.05
N PHE A 584 16.22 -9.64 7.60
CA PHE A 584 15.24 -8.90 8.42
C PHE A 584 13.82 -9.47 8.33
N ALA A 585 13.60 -10.55 7.55
CA ALA A 585 12.27 -11.14 7.42
C ALA A 585 11.74 -11.59 8.78
N LEU A 586 10.49 -11.17 9.11
CA LEU A 586 9.81 -11.46 10.38
C LEU A 586 10.56 -11.00 11.64
N SER A 587 11.61 -10.18 11.54
CA SER A 587 12.47 -9.79 12.68
C SER A 587 11.67 -9.15 13.83
N ARG A 588 10.57 -8.47 13.52
CA ARG A 588 9.68 -7.85 14.51
C ARG A 588 8.65 -8.81 15.10
N LYS A 589 8.37 -9.94 14.42
CA LYS A 589 7.30 -10.87 14.80
C LYS A 589 7.84 -12.19 15.35
N ASP A 590 8.76 -12.80 14.62
CA ASP A 590 9.45 -14.05 15.00
C ASP A 590 10.94 -13.94 14.70
N SER A 591 11.73 -13.51 15.67
CA SER A 591 13.18 -13.32 15.53
C SER A 591 13.94 -14.61 15.21
N ALA A 592 13.35 -15.78 15.46
CA ALA A 592 13.96 -17.08 15.17
C ALA A 592 13.71 -17.53 13.71
N TYR A 593 12.78 -16.87 12.98
CA TYR A 593 12.37 -17.26 11.64
C TYR A 593 13.55 -17.42 10.67
N VAL A 594 14.41 -16.40 10.59
CA VAL A 594 15.53 -16.38 9.62
C VAL A 594 16.48 -17.57 9.87
N GLY A 595 16.82 -17.84 11.13
CA GLY A 595 17.66 -18.97 11.49
C GLY A 595 17.06 -20.31 11.06
N LYS A 596 15.78 -20.55 11.42
CA LYS A 596 15.05 -21.78 11.06
C LYS A 596 14.92 -21.96 9.55
N ALA A 597 14.60 -20.88 8.81
CA ALA A 597 14.45 -20.93 7.36
C ALA A 597 15.78 -21.27 6.67
N LYS A 598 16.90 -20.66 7.12
CA LYS A 598 18.24 -20.93 6.59
C LYS A 598 18.69 -22.37 6.83
N GLU A 599 18.41 -22.96 7.99
CA GLU A 599 18.72 -24.37 8.25
C GLU A 599 18.06 -25.28 7.21
N VAL A 600 16.77 -25.04 6.91
CA VAL A 600 16.05 -25.81 5.90
C VAL A 600 16.61 -25.53 4.49
N GLN A 601 16.95 -24.28 4.20
CA GLN A 601 17.53 -23.90 2.90
C GLN A 601 18.89 -24.60 2.64
N GLU A 602 19.72 -24.79 3.66
CA GLU A 602 20.99 -25.53 3.49
C GLU A 602 20.76 -26.99 3.10
N ALA A 603 19.69 -27.64 3.59
CA ALA A 603 19.30 -28.96 3.18
C ALA A 603 18.86 -28.97 1.68
N GLU A 604 18.10 -27.97 1.22
CA GLU A 604 17.73 -27.83 -0.19
C GLU A 604 18.94 -27.60 -1.08
N LYS A 605 19.86 -26.72 -0.70
CA LYS A 605 21.11 -26.48 -1.41
C LYS A 605 21.98 -27.74 -1.53
N ALA A 606 21.96 -28.60 -0.51
CA ALA A 606 22.64 -29.90 -0.56
C ALA A 606 21.97 -30.84 -1.58
N ARG A 607 20.63 -30.90 -1.55
CA ARG A 607 19.82 -31.65 -2.51
C ARG A 607 20.11 -31.25 -3.96
N GLU A 608 20.11 -29.95 -4.25
CA GLU A 608 20.40 -29.40 -5.59
C GLU A 608 21.81 -29.74 -6.08
N LYS A 609 22.76 -29.90 -5.15
CA LYS A 609 24.13 -30.34 -5.45
C LYS A 609 24.29 -31.88 -5.51
N GLY A 610 23.19 -32.63 -5.49
CA GLY A 610 23.17 -34.08 -5.50
C GLY A 610 23.66 -34.74 -4.20
N LYS A 611 23.73 -33.97 -3.09
CA LYS A 611 24.08 -34.50 -1.77
C LYS A 611 22.82 -34.95 -1.01
N CYS A 612 23.01 -35.77 0.02
CA CYS A 612 21.92 -36.20 0.88
C CYS A 612 21.49 -35.06 1.81
N PRO A 613 20.26 -34.53 1.73
CA PRO A 613 19.79 -33.45 2.61
C PRO A 613 19.81 -33.82 4.10
N GLY A 614 19.58 -35.12 4.42
CA GLY A 614 19.60 -35.64 5.79
C GLY A 614 20.98 -35.62 6.45
N GLU A 615 22.07 -35.52 5.68
CA GLU A 615 23.43 -35.34 6.25
C GLU A 615 23.64 -33.88 6.71
N VAL A 616 22.93 -32.93 6.15
CA VAL A 616 22.98 -31.50 6.50
C VAL A 616 21.97 -31.20 7.62
N LEU A 617 20.75 -31.72 7.50
CA LEU A 617 19.70 -31.56 8.50
C LEU A 617 19.03 -32.90 8.78
N LEU A 618 19.38 -33.51 9.91
CA LEU A 618 18.94 -34.86 10.30
C LEU A 618 17.40 -35.00 10.30
N GLU A 619 16.68 -33.97 10.71
CA GLU A 619 15.21 -33.97 10.75
C GLU A 619 14.60 -34.14 9.35
N VAL A 620 15.19 -33.50 8.32
CA VAL A 620 14.76 -33.64 6.92
C VAL A 620 14.96 -35.09 6.47
N GLY A 621 16.09 -35.70 6.82
CA GLY A 621 16.37 -37.11 6.52
C GLY A 621 15.32 -38.05 7.11
N LYS A 622 15.01 -37.86 8.39
CA LYS A 622 13.96 -38.65 9.10
C LYS A 622 12.58 -38.43 8.45
N ALA A 623 12.22 -37.18 8.14
CA ALA A 623 10.95 -36.87 7.50
C ALA A 623 10.82 -37.56 6.13
N LEU A 624 11.87 -37.51 5.31
CA LEU A 624 11.88 -38.19 4.00
C LEU A 624 11.76 -39.70 4.14
N GLU A 625 12.42 -40.31 5.14
CA GLU A 625 12.29 -41.75 5.42
C GLU A 625 10.84 -42.13 5.78
N GLN A 626 10.18 -41.34 6.63
CA GLN A 626 8.79 -41.54 6.99
C GLN A 626 7.85 -41.40 5.77
N VAL A 627 8.08 -40.41 4.93
CA VAL A 627 7.32 -40.19 3.71
C VAL A 627 7.47 -41.37 2.76
N LYS A 628 8.67 -41.92 2.59
CA LYS A 628 8.96 -43.07 1.72
C LYS A 628 8.20 -44.35 2.10
N VAL A 629 7.81 -44.50 3.35
CA VAL A 629 6.99 -45.65 3.80
C VAL A 629 5.65 -45.71 3.04
N VAL A 630 5.07 -44.55 2.74
CA VAL A 630 3.76 -44.43 2.04
C VAL A 630 3.95 -44.05 0.57
N TYR A 631 4.97 -43.30 0.25
CA TYR A 631 5.32 -42.79 -1.07
C TYR A 631 6.73 -43.25 -1.48
N PRO A 632 6.89 -44.53 -1.87
CA PRO A 632 8.21 -45.13 -2.11
C PRO A 632 8.99 -44.50 -3.28
N ASP A 633 8.30 -43.81 -4.21
CA ASP A 633 8.91 -43.12 -5.35
C ASP A 633 9.52 -41.75 -5.00
N VAL A 634 9.33 -41.26 -3.77
CA VAL A 634 9.90 -40.02 -3.31
C VAL A 634 11.44 -40.16 -3.22
N ASN A 635 12.12 -39.17 -3.86
CA ASN A 635 13.57 -39.14 -3.92
C ASN A 635 14.08 -37.68 -3.97
N ASN A 636 15.39 -37.50 -3.97
CA ASN A 636 16.02 -36.18 -3.98
C ASN A 636 15.79 -35.40 -5.30
N GLU A 637 15.48 -36.04 -6.42
CA GLU A 637 15.27 -35.36 -7.69
C GLU A 637 13.85 -34.80 -7.79
N ASN A 638 12.87 -35.51 -7.27
CA ASN A 638 11.45 -35.18 -7.44
C ASN A 638 10.83 -34.47 -6.23
N THR A 639 11.56 -34.25 -5.13
CA THR A 639 11.02 -33.65 -3.90
C THR A 639 11.87 -32.48 -3.44
N GLY A 640 11.37 -31.27 -3.60
CA GLY A 640 11.98 -30.04 -3.12
C GLY A 640 11.78 -29.87 -1.60
N ILE A 641 12.73 -29.25 -0.97
CA ILE A 641 12.74 -28.99 0.48
C ILE A 641 12.68 -27.49 0.70
N GLY A 642 11.82 -27.04 1.62
CA GLY A 642 11.73 -25.62 1.93
C GLY A 642 10.93 -25.30 3.16
N SER A 643 10.78 -24.01 3.41
CA SER A 643 10.03 -23.50 4.54
C SER A 643 8.65 -22.99 4.16
N THR A 644 7.75 -22.96 5.12
CA THR A 644 6.44 -22.31 5.04
C THR A 644 6.14 -21.61 6.36
N ILE A 645 5.28 -20.60 6.31
CA ILE A 645 4.69 -19.97 7.48
C ILE A 645 3.19 -20.17 7.48
N PHE A 646 2.59 -20.16 8.65
CA PHE A 646 1.15 -19.94 8.81
C PHE A 646 0.89 -18.55 9.34
N ALA A 647 -0.12 -17.86 8.81
CA ALA A 647 -0.65 -16.63 9.37
C ALA A 647 -2.15 -16.51 9.04
N VAL A 648 -2.96 -16.02 9.99
CA VAL A 648 -4.43 -15.92 9.82
C VAL A 648 -4.78 -15.09 8.60
N LYS A 649 -4.27 -13.85 8.50
CA LYS A 649 -4.55 -12.93 7.39
C LYS A 649 -3.34 -12.06 7.06
N PRO A 650 -2.33 -12.62 6.36
CA PRO A 650 -1.09 -11.88 6.06
C PRO A 650 -1.23 -10.95 4.85
N GLY A 651 -0.40 -9.90 4.85
CA GLY A 651 -0.12 -9.10 3.67
C GLY A 651 -0.86 -7.77 3.56
N ASP A 652 -1.36 -7.23 4.68
CA ASP A 652 -1.84 -5.86 4.72
C ASP A 652 -0.66 -4.89 4.82
N GLY A 653 -0.63 -3.85 3.98
CA GLY A 653 0.43 -2.86 3.99
C GLY A 653 1.10 -2.61 2.64
N SER A 654 2.29 -1.99 2.64
CA SER A 654 2.97 -1.50 1.44
C SER A 654 4.09 -2.39 0.90
N ALA A 655 4.88 -3.01 1.77
CA ALA A 655 6.07 -3.78 1.39
C ALA A 655 5.74 -5.22 0.93
N ARG A 656 4.67 -5.39 0.14
CA ARG A 656 4.12 -6.71 -0.24
C ARG A 656 5.06 -7.55 -1.06
N GLU A 657 5.80 -6.91 -1.96
CA GLU A 657 6.78 -7.58 -2.81
C GLU A 657 7.93 -8.12 -1.94
N GLN A 658 8.51 -7.27 -1.09
CA GLN A 658 9.62 -7.68 -0.22
C GLN A 658 9.17 -8.68 0.85
N ALA A 659 7.93 -8.59 1.32
CA ALA A 659 7.36 -9.57 2.24
C ALA A 659 7.29 -10.98 1.63
N ALA A 660 7.13 -11.10 0.31
CA ALA A 660 7.17 -12.36 -0.41
C ALA A 660 8.60 -12.76 -0.82
N SER A 661 9.34 -11.85 -1.48
CA SER A 661 10.67 -12.14 -2.02
C SER A 661 11.69 -12.50 -0.95
N CYS A 662 11.64 -11.87 0.22
CA CYS A 662 12.56 -12.19 1.32
C CYS A 662 12.36 -13.62 1.84
N GLN A 663 11.12 -14.09 1.93
CA GLN A 663 10.83 -15.47 2.30
C GLN A 663 11.37 -16.44 1.23
N LYS A 664 11.17 -16.12 -0.05
CA LYS A 664 11.68 -16.94 -1.16
C LYS A 664 13.22 -16.99 -1.16
N VAL A 665 13.89 -15.87 -0.94
CA VAL A 665 15.36 -15.79 -0.83
C VAL A 665 15.89 -16.68 0.29
N LEU A 666 15.12 -16.87 1.38
CA LEU A 666 15.44 -17.77 2.50
C LEU A 666 14.97 -19.22 2.29
N GLY A 667 14.56 -19.58 1.08
CA GLY A 667 14.12 -20.96 0.78
C GLY A 667 12.64 -21.22 1.08
N GLY A 668 11.81 -20.17 1.18
CA GLY A 668 10.36 -20.31 1.31
C GLY A 668 9.72 -20.83 0.02
N TRP A 669 8.80 -21.81 0.14
CA TRP A 669 8.04 -22.35 -0.98
C TRP A 669 6.54 -22.08 -0.89
N ALA A 670 6.04 -21.76 0.29
CA ALA A 670 4.63 -21.51 0.49
C ALA A 670 4.35 -20.58 1.67
N ASN A 671 3.18 -19.96 1.64
CA ASN A 671 2.50 -19.47 2.83
C ASN A 671 1.18 -20.23 2.99
N ILE A 672 0.76 -20.48 4.22
CA ILE A 672 -0.54 -21.04 4.55
C ILE A 672 -1.32 -19.98 5.30
N ALA A 673 -2.54 -19.66 4.89
CA ALA A 673 -3.37 -18.64 5.50
C ALA A 673 -4.84 -19.05 5.57
N ASN A 674 -5.61 -18.47 6.49
CA ASN A 674 -7.07 -18.59 6.42
C ASN A 674 -7.60 -17.66 5.32
N GLU A 675 -7.03 -16.47 5.20
CA GLU A 675 -7.34 -15.49 4.15
C GLU A 675 -6.09 -14.64 3.86
N TYR A 676 -5.92 -14.18 2.63
CA TYR A 676 -4.92 -13.15 2.30
C TYR A 676 -5.54 -11.76 2.42
N ALA A 677 -4.88 -10.85 3.13
CA ALA A 677 -5.38 -9.50 3.38
C ALA A 677 -5.67 -8.73 2.08
N THR A 678 -4.83 -8.92 1.05
CA THR A 678 -5.01 -8.29 -0.26
C THR A 678 -4.68 -9.27 -1.40
N LYS A 679 -5.34 -9.11 -2.55
CA LYS A 679 -4.97 -9.79 -3.80
C LYS A 679 -3.49 -9.54 -4.13
N ARG A 680 -3.01 -8.34 -3.88
CA ARG A 680 -1.64 -7.90 -4.21
C ARG A 680 -0.57 -8.71 -3.49
N TYR A 681 -0.73 -9.03 -2.21
CA TYR A 681 0.24 -9.88 -1.50
C TYR A 681 0.23 -11.31 -2.06
N ARG A 682 -0.96 -11.85 -2.31
CA ARG A 682 -1.12 -13.17 -2.93
C ARG A 682 -0.47 -13.25 -4.32
N SER A 683 -0.66 -12.23 -5.16
CA SER A 683 0.00 -12.15 -6.48
C SER A 683 1.51 -12.06 -6.36
N ASN A 684 2.04 -11.31 -5.38
CA ASN A 684 3.48 -11.25 -5.15
C ASN A 684 4.06 -12.59 -4.69
N LEU A 685 3.36 -13.37 -3.87
CA LEU A 685 3.79 -14.74 -3.54
C LEU A 685 3.95 -15.56 -4.82
N MET A 686 2.94 -15.58 -5.70
CA MET A 686 2.99 -16.34 -6.95
C MET A 686 4.11 -15.86 -7.89
N ASN A 687 4.28 -14.55 -8.03
CA ASN A 687 5.36 -13.98 -8.85
C ASN A 687 6.76 -14.37 -8.36
N TRP A 688 6.92 -14.61 -7.06
CA TRP A 688 8.16 -15.15 -6.49
C TRP A 688 8.15 -16.68 -6.37
N GLY A 689 7.18 -17.36 -7.00
CA GLY A 689 7.11 -18.83 -7.02
C GLY A 689 6.78 -19.45 -5.68
N MET A 690 6.06 -18.74 -4.84
CA MET A 690 5.56 -19.24 -3.56
C MET A 690 4.09 -19.60 -3.65
N LEU A 691 3.74 -20.79 -3.15
CA LEU A 691 2.38 -21.33 -3.17
C LEU A 691 1.50 -20.61 -2.13
N PRO A 692 0.40 -19.95 -2.55
CA PRO A 692 -0.48 -19.21 -1.66
C PRO A 692 -1.59 -20.12 -1.13
N PHE A 693 -1.27 -21.06 -0.27
CA PHE A 693 -2.23 -22.00 0.28
C PHE A 693 -3.25 -21.34 1.20
N LEU A 694 -4.48 -21.82 1.13
CA LEU A 694 -5.58 -21.50 2.03
C LEU A 694 -5.95 -22.72 2.85
N ILE A 695 -6.28 -22.52 4.12
CA ILE A 695 -6.83 -23.51 5.02
C ILE A 695 -8.06 -22.93 5.73
N PRO A 696 -9.15 -23.70 5.95
CA PRO A 696 -10.30 -23.21 6.69
C PRO A 696 -9.94 -22.72 8.09
N ASP A 697 -10.71 -21.76 8.59
CA ASP A 697 -10.62 -21.32 9.99
C ASP A 697 -10.88 -22.47 10.95
N GLY A 698 -10.16 -22.53 12.05
CA GLY A 698 -10.31 -23.57 13.06
C GLY A 698 -8.97 -24.07 13.63
N GLU A 699 -9.02 -25.24 14.23
CA GLU A 699 -7.82 -25.89 14.78
C GLU A 699 -6.89 -26.36 13.66
N LEU A 700 -5.63 -25.93 13.71
CA LEU A 700 -4.64 -26.30 12.70
C LEU A 700 -4.23 -27.77 12.87
N PRO A 701 -4.06 -28.51 11.76
CA PRO A 701 -3.60 -29.89 11.80
C PRO A 701 -2.11 -30.04 12.15
N PHE A 702 -1.36 -28.94 12.14
CA PHE A 702 0.09 -28.86 12.34
C PHE A 702 0.45 -27.74 13.31
N THR A 703 1.71 -27.73 13.78
CA THR A 703 2.29 -26.69 14.64
C THR A 703 3.65 -26.24 14.11
N ASN A 704 4.15 -25.12 14.66
CA ASN A 704 5.49 -24.61 14.35
C ASN A 704 6.56 -25.69 14.63
N GLY A 705 7.38 -26.01 13.63
CA GLY A 705 8.40 -27.04 13.65
C GLY A 705 8.01 -28.32 12.91
N ASP A 706 6.73 -28.55 12.62
CA ASP A 706 6.27 -29.73 11.90
C ASP A 706 6.75 -29.71 10.44
N TYR A 707 6.91 -30.90 9.88
CA TYR A 707 7.15 -31.11 8.47
C TYR A 707 5.83 -31.47 7.76
N LEU A 708 5.58 -30.81 6.65
CA LEU A 708 4.41 -31.04 5.79
C LEU A 708 4.87 -31.62 4.46
N PHE A 709 4.31 -32.76 4.08
CA PHE A 709 4.56 -33.34 2.76
C PHE A 709 3.40 -33.04 1.82
N VAL A 710 3.72 -32.52 0.64
CA VAL A 710 2.75 -32.13 -0.39
C VAL A 710 3.06 -32.91 -1.67
N PRO A 711 2.43 -34.09 -1.86
CA PRO A 711 2.65 -34.93 -3.04
C PRO A 711 2.00 -34.35 -4.29
N GLY A 712 2.66 -34.50 -5.43
CA GLY A 712 2.11 -34.23 -6.76
C GLY A 712 1.71 -32.78 -7.01
N ILE A 713 2.24 -31.84 -6.25
CA ILE A 713 1.84 -30.42 -6.34
C ILE A 713 2.04 -29.86 -7.75
N LYS A 714 3.12 -30.25 -8.43
CA LYS A 714 3.40 -29.82 -9.80
C LYS A 714 2.26 -30.23 -10.74
N ARG A 715 1.85 -31.51 -10.72
CA ARG A 715 0.72 -32.01 -11.55
C ARG A 715 -0.60 -31.33 -11.22
N ILE A 716 -0.84 -31.03 -9.94
CA ILE A 716 -2.07 -30.35 -9.51
C ILE A 716 -2.13 -28.97 -10.16
N ILE A 717 -1.03 -28.21 -10.15
CA ILE A 717 -0.95 -26.89 -10.77
C ILE A 717 -1.07 -26.98 -12.30
N GLU A 718 -0.40 -27.94 -12.94
CA GLU A 718 -0.50 -28.19 -14.38
C GLU A 718 -1.95 -28.50 -14.80
N ALA A 719 -2.67 -29.28 -13.98
CA ALA A 719 -4.07 -29.65 -14.21
C ALA A 719 -5.09 -28.56 -13.79
N ASN A 720 -4.66 -27.38 -13.35
CA ASN A 720 -5.52 -26.33 -12.79
C ASN A 720 -6.35 -26.81 -11.58
N GLY A 721 -5.79 -27.73 -10.79
CA GLY A 721 -6.41 -28.21 -9.56
C GLY A 721 -6.33 -27.15 -8.46
N ARG A 722 -7.37 -27.10 -7.63
CA ARG A 722 -7.45 -26.15 -6.50
C ARG A 722 -7.21 -26.83 -5.16
N GLU A 723 -7.72 -28.03 -5.01
CA GLU A 723 -7.61 -28.83 -3.79
C GLU A 723 -6.29 -29.59 -3.79
N VAL A 724 -5.56 -29.49 -2.69
CA VAL A 724 -4.24 -30.07 -2.51
C VAL A 724 -4.24 -30.91 -1.24
N LYS A 725 -4.05 -32.21 -1.38
CA LYS A 725 -3.80 -33.09 -0.23
C LYS A 725 -2.39 -32.86 0.31
N ALA A 726 -2.28 -32.71 1.61
CA ALA A 726 -1.03 -32.58 2.32
C ALA A 726 -1.03 -33.47 3.56
N TYR A 727 0.16 -33.73 4.09
CA TYR A 727 0.33 -34.63 5.24
C TYR A 727 1.27 -33.99 6.26
N VAL A 728 0.88 -33.97 7.52
CA VAL A 728 1.82 -33.76 8.62
C VAL A 728 2.66 -35.00 8.79
N VAL A 729 3.98 -34.85 8.73
CA VAL A 729 4.95 -35.96 8.83
C VAL A 729 5.29 -36.23 10.28
N GLY A 730 4.90 -37.40 10.78
CA GLY A 730 5.20 -37.91 12.10
C GLY A 730 5.38 -39.43 12.04
N ASP A 731 5.13 -40.14 13.15
CA ASP A 731 5.15 -41.61 13.14
C ASP A 731 4.21 -42.21 12.11
N LYS A 732 3.15 -41.51 11.79
CA LYS A 732 2.23 -41.76 10.66
C LYS A 732 1.93 -40.46 9.96
N LEU A 733 1.73 -40.51 8.64
CA LEU A 733 1.27 -39.37 7.86
C LEU A 733 -0.18 -39.05 8.23
N LYS A 734 -0.42 -37.82 8.71
CA LYS A 734 -1.76 -37.29 9.04
C LYS A 734 -2.23 -36.43 7.89
N GLU A 735 -3.24 -36.89 7.14
CA GLU A 735 -3.80 -36.18 5.99
C GLU A 735 -4.59 -34.95 6.40
N PHE A 736 -4.46 -33.87 5.61
CA PHE A 736 -5.30 -32.68 5.63
C PHE A 736 -5.36 -32.05 4.24
N THR A 737 -6.24 -31.07 4.06
CA THR A 737 -6.47 -30.44 2.75
C THR A 737 -6.10 -28.98 2.77
N LEU A 738 -5.42 -28.52 1.72
CA LEU A 738 -5.14 -27.12 1.41
C LEU A 738 -5.85 -26.72 0.13
N ASN A 739 -6.04 -25.41 -0.10
CA ASN A 739 -6.62 -24.89 -1.32
C ASN A 739 -5.72 -23.80 -1.92
N LEU A 740 -5.54 -23.83 -3.24
CA LEU A 740 -4.75 -22.84 -3.98
C LEU A 740 -5.56 -21.60 -4.41
N GLY A 741 -6.91 -21.71 -4.40
CA GLY A 741 -7.77 -20.69 -4.97
C GLY A 741 -7.66 -20.58 -6.50
N ASP A 742 -8.23 -19.52 -7.06
CA ASP A 742 -8.18 -19.27 -8.51
C ASP A 742 -6.83 -18.71 -8.93
N MET A 743 -6.30 -19.21 -10.05
CA MET A 743 -5.06 -18.75 -10.67
C MET A 743 -5.24 -18.64 -12.19
N THR A 744 -4.63 -17.63 -12.78
CA THR A 744 -4.54 -17.51 -14.24
C THR A 744 -3.55 -18.55 -14.81
N ALA A 745 -3.54 -18.72 -16.12
CA ALA A 745 -2.60 -19.63 -16.77
C ALA A 745 -1.15 -19.17 -16.56
N ASP A 746 -0.91 -17.87 -16.62
CA ASP A 746 0.42 -17.30 -16.42
C ASP A 746 0.89 -17.45 -14.97
N GLU A 747 0.02 -17.20 -13.98
CA GLU A 747 0.34 -17.41 -12.55
C GLU A 747 0.73 -18.87 -12.27
N ARG A 748 0.01 -19.84 -12.85
CA ARG A 748 0.37 -21.26 -12.72
C ARG A 748 1.74 -21.55 -13.35
N GLN A 749 2.00 -21.02 -14.54
CA GLN A 749 3.27 -21.25 -15.21
C GLN A 749 4.45 -20.60 -14.47
N ILE A 750 4.25 -19.40 -13.89
CA ILE A 750 5.26 -18.75 -13.05
C ILE A 750 5.61 -19.62 -11.82
N LEU A 751 4.62 -20.20 -11.17
CA LEU A 751 4.84 -21.14 -10.06
C LEU A 751 5.62 -22.38 -10.51
N LEU A 752 5.30 -22.96 -11.66
CA LEU A 752 5.99 -24.13 -12.23
C LEU A 752 7.46 -23.79 -12.56
N ASP A 753 7.71 -22.62 -13.13
CA ASP A 753 9.05 -22.16 -13.49
C ASP A 753 9.87 -21.71 -12.26
N GLY A 754 9.23 -21.56 -11.09
CA GLY A 754 9.85 -21.24 -9.81
C GLY A 754 9.88 -19.75 -9.46
N CYS A 755 9.75 -18.85 -10.43
CA CYS A 755 9.51 -17.42 -10.25
C CYS A 755 9.33 -16.71 -11.60
N LEU A 756 8.90 -15.43 -11.54
CA LEU A 756 8.70 -14.58 -12.70
C LEU A 756 9.96 -14.41 -13.56
N ILE A 757 11.15 -14.33 -12.95
CA ILE A 757 12.43 -14.19 -13.67
C ILE A 757 12.68 -15.41 -14.56
N ASN A 758 12.46 -16.61 -14.04
CA ASN A 758 12.63 -17.85 -14.77
C ASN A 758 11.61 -17.97 -15.92
N TYR A 759 10.35 -17.61 -15.65
CA TYR A 759 9.27 -17.58 -16.63
C TYR A 759 9.66 -16.73 -17.84
N TYR A 760 10.16 -15.54 -17.66
CA TYR A 760 10.59 -14.67 -18.76
C TYR A 760 11.88 -15.17 -19.44
N ARG A 761 12.85 -15.72 -18.69
CA ARG A 761 14.06 -16.32 -19.28
C ARG A 761 13.73 -17.52 -20.20
N ALA A 762 12.64 -18.22 -19.94
CA ALA A 762 12.15 -19.29 -20.80
C ALA A 762 11.44 -18.77 -22.07
N GLY A 763 11.41 -17.44 -22.30
CA GLY A 763 10.80 -16.82 -23.48
C GLY A 763 9.25 -16.82 -23.46
N ARG A 764 8.62 -16.89 -22.29
CA ARG A 764 7.18 -16.97 -22.11
C ARG A 764 6.54 -15.62 -21.79
#